data_56a975e6901663d6bb5247dd3bd5ed1b
#
_entry.id   56a975e6901663d6bb5247dd3bd5ed1b
#
_cell.length_a   1.000
_cell.length_b   1.000
_cell.length_c   1.000
_cell.angle_alpha   90.00
_cell.angle_beta   90.00
_cell.angle_gamma   90.00
#
_symmetry.space_group_name_H-M   'P 1'
#
loop_
_entity.id
_entity.type
_entity.pdbx_description
1 polymer ?
#
loop_
_entity_poly.entity_id
_entity_poly.type
_entity_poly.pdbx_seq_one_letter_code
_entity_poly.pdbx_strand_id
1 'polypeptide(L)'
;MNHRKTILSAAIAVCLGAAGQANAQDALAQQRSADQTSRDATELNAVVVTGIRGSLERSLDVKREARARVEVVTSEDIGKLPAKNVADTLRQLPGVNISSASADEGAFDEADRVSLRGTNPSLTQTLVNGHSVASGDWFVLSQFQTVGRSVSYSLLPSEIVGQVLVYKSPQAKLVEGGSAGSVDIITRKPLDFPERVTLAGSVGAVHSDLAGRTDPQFDALINIRNEAGTAALMVQGFSEERSLRRDGQENLSWFQIPEDSPAATANPALANVWAPGLVGSALFEQQRIRRGGTLGLQVRPTDNLSLALNGFWSRLKASNFNRNYMMWGSNFIPNLIPGSYTVRNNVLTGASYSGDHGTYGVYDQISRPGSAAETNYIALDVDWAAGDRLDLKFQAGTTEGHGRTTRETGFETNTGAAGASFTIHDAGRPTDWNLVDPYTNGFGWAWGNRNIDVLDEEDWFSVDATWHGSGGMLESLEFGARYNEHTRENDSWANGGPGCGNGAGGPVLPLDWGRDDNFFCPDGYSSLYNQALWPTALHRYPGDYGKGIGGIFPRDVWYFASRDIDALGDAYLYADPVVRNMFENVYRVNEKTAAAYVQANLSGERWDANVGVRFVQTDVTVNFNQALPAGVLPPGAITDSAFGPYQPQVAKNDYRKLLPSVNFRYDLTDALVARVAVSRTLTRPDYSALTGALNLNDLALSGTGGNPYLDPIVSTNFDASLEWYFAPRALLSAGVFYMDLKDYIDFRVVPGEYLNQTETNNQQREVWSTYLVSQPYNVGAKLKGLELDYQQPIGEYFGIAANFTWADGETEGGGPMNGTSERTYNVSAYFENARFNARVGYTFRSEYYAGVTRGSNFYQDDFATLSASVGFRINDNLSLNLDALNLNDPVAKYYNDIPGADKVPLSFYRNGRQTYLSLRYRF
;
A
#
# COMPACT_ATOMS: atom_id res chain seq x y z
N MET A 1 -12.66 20.34 15.20
CA MET A 1 -11.65 20.83 16.18
C MET A 1 -12.09 20.89 17.65
N ASN A 2 -13.36 21.04 18.00
CA ASN A 2 -13.77 21.16 19.41
C ASN A 2 -13.99 19.81 20.13
N HIS A 3 -14.32 18.72 19.45
CA HIS A 3 -14.48 17.39 20.08
C HIS A 3 -13.15 16.74 20.47
N ARG A 4 -12.07 16.94 19.72
CA ARG A 4 -10.73 16.39 20.00
C ARG A 4 -10.19 16.81 21.36
N LYS A 5 -10.42 18.05 21.77
CA LYS A 5 -9.98 18.55 23.08
C LYS A 5 -10.76 17.96 24.25
N THR A 6 -11.97 17.46 23.99
CA THR A 6 -12.88 16.97 25.04
C THR A 6 -12.56 15.52 25.44
N ILE A 7 -12.23 14.65 24.49
CA ILE A 7 -11.91 13.23 24.77
C ILE A 7 -10.56 13.11 25.48
N LEU A 8 -9.54 13.80 24.98
CA LEU A 8 -8.20 13.80 25.60
C LEU A 8 -8.23 14.46 26.98
N SER A 9 -8.99 15.54 27.14
CA SER A 9 -9.16 16.22 28.44
C SER A 9 -9.97 15.40 29.44
N ALA A 10 -10.96 14.60 28.98
CA ALA A 10 -11.73 13.70 29.84
C ALA A 10 -10.87 12.50 30.30
N ALA A 11 -10.07 11.94 29.40
CA ALA A 11 -9.14 10.86 29.73
C ALA A 11 -8.08 11.31 30.74
N ILE A 12 -7.50 12.49 30.56
CA ILE A 12 -6.52 13.09 31.48
C ILE A 12 -7.18 13.39 32.86
N ALA A 13 -8.43 13.85 32.89
CA ALA A 13 -9.15 14.14 34.13
C ALA A 13 -9.49 12.87 34.93
N VAL A 14 -9.81 11.77 34.24
CA VAL A 14 -10.04 10.46 34.88
C VAL A 14 -8.73 9.90 35.45
N CYS A 15 -7.61 10.05 34.72
CA CYS A 15 -6.29 9.62 35.19
C CYS A 15 -5.77 10.43 36.39
N LEU A 16 -6.02 11.73 36.42
CA LEU A 16 -5.65 12.60 37.57
C LEU A 16 -6.53 12.36 38.81
N GLY A 17 -7.80 11.98 38.61
CA GLY A 17 -8.72 11.62 39.68
C GLY A 17 -8.36 10.28 40.37
N ALA A 18 -7.84 9.33 39.63
CA ALA A 18 -7.38 8.04 40.16
C ALA A 18 -6.07 8.13 40.96
N ALA A 19 -5.18 9.05 40.59
CA ALA A 19 -3.90 9.26 41.29
C ALA A 19 -4.04 9.89 42.67
N GLY A 20 -5.19 10.51 43.00
CA GLY A 20 -5.43 11.17 44.29
C GLY A 20 -5.82 10.26 45.45
N GLN A 21 -6.08 8.96 45.23
CA GLN A 21 -6.50 8.03 46.29
C GLN A 21 -5.48 6.94 46.67
N ALA A 22 -4.26 6.95 46.10
CA ALA A 22 -3.28 5.87 46.28
C ALA A 22 -2.32 6.01 47.46
N ASN A 23 -2.58 6.85 48.46
CA ASN A 23 -1.67 7.10 49.60
C ASN A 23 -2.03 6.32 50.87
N ALA A 24 -2.25 5.02 50.83
CA ALA A 24 -2.27 4.21 52.04
C ALA A 24 -2.14 2.71 51.75
N GLN A 25 -0.90 2.20 51.61
CA GLN A 25 -0.53 0.82 51.90
C GLN A 25 0.89 0.48 51.41
N ASP A 26 1.86 1.09 52.04
CA ASP A 26 3.25 0.61 52.02
C ASP A 26 3.45 -0.39 53.15
N ALA A 27 3.76 -1.67 52.83
CA ALA A 27 4.58 -2.55 53.70
C ALA A 27 4.64 -4.05 53.29
N LEU A 28 4.16 -4.54 52.12
CA LEU A 28 4.21 -6.00 51.85
C LEU A 28 4.73 -6.41 50.47
N ALA A 29 5.31 -5.51 49.67
CA ALA A 29 5.65 -5.77 48.26
C ALA A 29 7.08 -6.30 47.99
N GLN A 30 7.92 -6.50 48.99
CA GLN A 30 9.36 -6.81 48.78
C GLN A 30 9.72 -8.30 48.57
N GLN A 31 8.78 -9.21 48.47
CA GLN A 31 9.11 -10.65 48.41
C GLN A 31 8.57 -11.44 47.20
N ARG A 32 7.96 -10.80 46.22
CA ARG A 32 7.33 -11.50 45.08
C ARG A 32 7.93 -11.21 43.69
N SER A 33 9.06 -10.55 43.60
CA SER A 33 9.59 -10.12 42.29
C SER A 33 10.48 -11.12 41.54
N ALA A 34 10.53 -12.41 41.93
CA ALA A 34 11.47 -13.36 41.33
C ALA A 34 10.84 -14.54 40.56
N ASP A 35 9.52 -14.72 40.58
CA ASP A 35 8.93 -15.99 40.03
C ASP A 35 7.70 -15.85 39.10
N GLN A 36 7.41 -14.66 38.62
CA GLN A 36 6.32 -14.44 37.64
C GLN A 36 6.76 -13.57 36.48
N THR A 37 7.74 -14.01 35.70
CA THR A 37 7.88 -13.55 34.32
C THR A 37 6.71 -14.10 33.55
N SER A 38 5.75 -13.23 33.32
CA SER A 38 4.52 -13.54 32.59
C SER A 38 4.83 -14.16 31.24
N ARG A 39 4.15 -15.23 30.92
CA ARG A 39 4.16 -15.91 29.63
C ARG A 39 3.38 -15.15 28.54
N ASP A 40 3.12 -13.87 28.74
CA ASP A 40 2.56 -13.02 27.70
C ASP A 40 3.67 -12.48 26.81
N ALA A 41 3.56 -12.68 25.51
CA ALA A 41 4.49 -12.22 24.48
C ALA A 41 4.70 -10.68 24.49
N THR A 42 4.00 -9.95 25.35
CA THR A 42 4.02 -8.50 25.49
C THR A 42 5.02 -7.97 26.53
N GLU A 43 5.58 -8.79 27.40
CA GLU A 43 6.48 -8.33 28.48
C GLU A 43 7.86 -9.00 28.46
N LEU A 44 8.51 -9.04 27.34
CA LEU A 44 9.90 -9.43 27.30
C LEU A 44 10.80 -8.21 27.56
N ASN A 45 11.42 -8.18 28.75
CA ASN A 45 12.46 -7.21 29.06
C ASN A 45 13.46 -7.11 27.92
N ALA A 46 13.75 -5.89 27.46
CA ALA A 46 14.71 -5.60 26.41
C ALA A 46 16.13 -5.96 26.88
N VAL A 47 16.46 -7.24 26.81
CA VAL A 47 17.85 -7.67 26.83
C VAL A 47 18.45 -7.21 25.51
N VAL A 48 19.55 -6.46 25.55
CA VAL A 48 20.29 -6.05 24.36
C VAL A 48 20.88 -7.31 23.73
N VAL A 49 20.14 -7.88 22.80
CA VAL A 49 20.57 -9.00 21.99
C VAL A 49 21.46 -8.45 20.88
N THR A 50 22.71 -8.81 20.81
CA THR A 50 23.65 -8.33 19.80
C THR A 50 23.92 -9.42 18.77
N GLY A 51 23.48 -9.19 17.51
CA GLY A 51 23.78 -10.07 16.39
C GLY A 51 22.56 -10.74 15.73
N ILE A 52 22.75 -11.23 14.49
CA ILE A 52 21.71 -11.95 13.73
C ILE A 52 21.26 -13.20 14.51
N ARG A 53 22.20 -13.93 15.08
CA ARG A 53 21.91 -15.17 15.81
C ARG A 53 21.10 -14.96 17.07
N GLY A 54 21.45 -13.95 17.86
CA GLY A 54 20.70 -13.62 19.07
C GLY A 54 19.29 -13.12 18.77
N SER A 55 19.12 -12.35 17.71
CA SER A 55 17.82 -11.91 17.22
C SER A 55 16.92 -13.08 16.81
N LEU A 56 17.47 -14.03 16.04
CA LEU A 56 16.74 -15.23 15.63
C LEU A 56 16.36 -16.12 16.83
N GLU A 57 17.26 -16.29 17.81
CA GLU A 57 16.98 -17.03 19.04
C GLU A 57 15.79 -16.42 19.79
N ARG A 58 15.82 -15.11 20.02
CA ARG A 58 14.74 -14.40 20.70
C ARG A 58 13.42 -14.48 19.94
N SER A 59 13.46 -14.34 18.61
CA SER A 59 12.24 -14.49 17.77
C SER A 59 11.64 -15.89 17.91
N LEU A 60 12.48 -16.94 17.96
CA LEU A 60 12.03 -18.32 18.17
C LEU A 60 11.48 -18.55 19.58
N ASP A 61 12.08 -17.97 20.62
CA ASP A 61 11.60 -18.08 22.00
C ASP A 61 10.21 -17.47 22.14
N VAL A 62 10.00 -16.24 21.64
CA VAL A 62 8.69 -15.58 21.64
C VAL A 62 7.65 -16.39 20.84
N LYS A 63 8.02 -16.90 19.66
CA LYS A 63 7.16 -17.75 18.84
C LYS A 63 6.78 -19.03 19.60
N ARG A 64 7.73 -19.67 20.27
CA ARG A 64 7.54 -20.91 21.01
C ARG A 64 6.62 -20.73 22.21
N GLU A 65 6.76 -19.65 22.95
CA GLU A 65 5.99 -19.37 24.17
C GLU A 65 4.58 -18.85 23.87
N ALA A 66 4.34 -18.24 22.72
CA ALA A 66 3.03 -17.71 22.37
C ALA A 66 1.95 -18.79 22.32
N ARG A 67 0.73 -18.49 22.83
CA ARG A 67 -0.46 -19.34 22.72
C ARG A 67 -1.05 -19.33 21.31
N ALA A 68 -1.10 -18.16 20.69
CA ALA A 68 -1.53 -18.00 19.31
C ALA A 68 -0.39 -18.32 18.33
N ARG A 69 -0.72 -18.57 17.07
CA ARG A 69 0.27 -18.71 16.01
C ARG A 69 0.80 -17.33 15.64
N VAL A 70 2.07 -17.06 15.95
CA VAL A 70 2.74 -15.77 15.68
C VAL A 70 4.07 -15.97 14.96
N GLU A 71 4.45 -14.97 14.14
CA GLU A 71 5.81 -14.80 13.65
C GLU A 71 6.38 -13.52 14.26
N VAL A 72 7.69 -13.50 14.49
CA VAL A 72 8.34 -12.42 15.25
C VAL A 72 9.59 -11.96 14.53
N VAL A 73 9.76 -10.63 14.44
CA VAL A 73 11.00 -9.99 14.00
C VAL A 73 11.42 -8.96 15.04
N THR A 74 12.66 -9.00 15.46
CA THR A 74 13.20 -8.04 16.44
C THR A 74 13.92 -6.89 15.74
N SER A 75 14.08 -5.76 16.44
CA SER A 75 14.73 -4.56 15.91
C SER A 75 16.17 -4.78 15.41
N GLU A 76 16.86 -5.77 15.95
CA GLU A 76 18.23 -6.06 15.52
C GLU A 76 18.30 -6.76 14.18
N ASP A 77 17.33 -7.62 13.85
CA ASP A 77 17.19 -8.17 12.53
C ASP A 77 16.83 -7.07 11.52
N ILE A 78 15.86 -6.22 11.89
CA ILE A 78 15.44 -5.09 11.05
C ILE A 78 16.62 -4.20 10.69
N GLY A 79 17.50 -3.90 11.66
CA GLY A 79 18.69 -3.09 11.42
C GLY A 79 19.82 -3.77 10.62
N LYS A 80 19.74 -5.09 10.37
CA LYS A 80 20.76 -5.88 9.65
C LYS A 80 20.22 -6.53 8.38
N LEU A 81 18.94 -6.33 8.11
CA LEU A 81 18.34 -6.71 6.84
C LEU A 81 18.51 -5.57 5.84
N PRO A 82 18.80 -5.86 4.58
CA PRO A 82 18.71 -4.88 3.51
C PRO A 82 17.21 -4.57 3.28
N ALA A 83 16.70 -3.59 4.01
CA ALA A 83 15.29 -3.24 4.00
C ALA A 83 15.11 -1.72 3.92
N LYS A 84 14.19 -1.26 3.07
CA LYS A 84 13.85 0.16 2.91
C LYS A 84 12.88 0.64 4.00
N ASN A 85 12.05 -0.29 4.51
CA ASN A 85 11.02 -0.05 5.52
C ASN A 85 10.65 -1.36 6.24
N VAL A 86 9.72 -1.30 7.15
CA VAL A 86 9.25 -2.47 7.92
C VAL A 86 8.71 -3.59 7.03
N ALA A 87 8.01 -3.28 5.95
CA ALA A 87 7.43 -4.29 5.07
C ALA A 87 8.49 -5.14 4.36
N ASP A 88 9.61 -4.53 3.91
CA ASP A 88 10.72 -5.29 3.32
C ASP A 88 11.30 -6.33 4.29
N THR A 89 11.36 -5.97 5.58
CA THR A 89 11.80 -6.89 6.63
C THR A 89 10.84 -8.07 6.79
N LEU A 90 9.54 -7.79 6.78
CA LEU A 90 8.48 -8.80 6.94
C LEU A 90 8.40 -9.78 5.77
N ARG A 91 8.89 -9.42 4.58
CA ARG A 91 8.94 -10.27 3.39
C ARG A 91 9.60 -11.63 3.65
N GLN A 92 10.51 -11.71 4.61
CA GLN A 92 11.25 -12.94 4.93
C GLN A 92 10.48 -13.90 5.84
N LEU A 93 9.31 -13.51 6.36
CA LEU A 93 8.49 -14.36 7.21
C LEU A 93 7.60 -15.30 6.38
N PRO A 94 7.35 -16.54 6.86
CA PRO A 94 6.45 -17.46 6.19
C PRO A 94 5.06 -16.85 5.98
N GLY A 95 4.48 -17.02 4.79
CA GLY A 95 3.13 -16.57 4.46
C GLY A 95 2.95 -15.06 4.39
N VAL A 96 4.02 -14.27 4.48
CA VAL A 96 3.97 -12.82 4.28
C VAL A 96 4.26 -12.50 2.82
N ASN A 97 3.38 -11.73 2.22
CA ASN A 97 3.53 -11.20 0.86
C ASN A 97 3.57 -9.67 0.89
N ILE A 98 4.38 -9.11 0.05
CA ILE A 98 4.50 -7.67 -0.11
C ILE A 98 3.94 -7.29 -1.47
N SER A 99 3.04 -6.32 -1.48
CA SER A 99 2.62 -5.64 -2.69
C SER A 99 3.35 -4.31 -2.76
N SER A 100 4.04 -4.09 -3.86
CA SER A 100 4.43 -2.73 -4.20
C SER A 100 3.17 -2.00 -4.68
N ALA A 101 3.01 -0.75 -4.34
CA ALA A 101 1.93 0.09 -4.87
C ALA A 101 2.02 0.24 -6.40
N SER A 102 2.91 -0.48 -7.04
CA SER A 102 3.39 -0.33 -8.40
C SER A 102 2.96 -1.38 -9.39
N ALA A 103 1.82 -2.03 -9.17
CA ALA A 103 1.14 -2.57 -10.36
C ALA A 103 0.93 -1.46 -11.40
N ASP A 104 0.98 -0.19 -10.95
CA ASP A 104 0.78 1.01 -11.74
C ASP A 104 2.00 1.91 -11.80
N GLU A 105 1.95 2.86 -12.66
CA GLU A 105 2.98 3.73 -13.25
C GLU A 105 4.04 4.32 -12.32
N GLY A 106 3.99 4.18 -11.03
CA GLY A 106 4.94 5.00 -10.35
C GLY A 106 5.26 4.71 -8.90
N ALA A 107 4.83 3.61 -8.35
CA ALA A 107 5.29 3.24 -7.02
C ALA A 107 6.68 2.61 -7.05
N PHE A 108 7.25 2.40 -8.22
CA PHE A 108 8.53 1.75 -8.39
C PHE A 108 8.53 0.37 -7.71
N ASP A 109 9.57 -0.04 -7.04
CA ASP A 109 9.64 -1.31 -6.31
C ASP A 109 9.49 -1.13 -4.79
N GLU A 110 8.81 -0.09 -4.34
CA GLU A 110 8.60 0.16 -2.92
C GLU A 110 7.72 -0.92 -2.29
N ALA A 111 8.18 -1.51 -1.21
CA ALA A 111 7.38 -2.39 -0.38
C ALA A 111 6.36 -1.54 0.38
N ASP A 112 5.14 -1.42 -0.12
CA ASP A 112 4.16 -0.48 0.41
C ASP A 112 3.07 -1.15 1.25
N ARG A 113 2.60 -2.33 0.85
CA ARG A 113 1.51 -3.02 1.53
C ARG A 113 1.93 -4.43 1.92
N VAL A 114 1.52 -4.83 3.11
CA VAL A 114 1.72 -6.19 3.64
C VAL A 114 0.43 -6.96 3.55
N SER A 115 0.51 -8.20 3.04
CA SER A 115 -0.59 -9.15 3.07
C SER A 115 -0.13 -10.48 3.62
N LEU A 116 -1.04 -11.22 4.23
CA LEU A 116 -0.80 -12.54 4.77
C LEU A 116 -1.46 -13.59 3.88
N ARG A 117 -0.77 -14.72 3.67
CA ARG A 117 -1.29 -15.89 2.94
C ARG A 117 -1.73 -15.59 1.50
N GLY A 118 -1.16 -14.57 0.88
CA GLY A 118 -1.51 -14.17 -0.48
C GLY A 118 -2.87 -13.48 -0.63
N THR A 119 -3.49 -13.02 0.44
CA THR A 119 -4.76 -12.28 0.35
C THR A 119 -4.55 -10.84 -0.11
N ASN A 120 -5.65 -10.15 -0.44
CA ASN A 120 -5.63 -8.70 -0.62
C ASN A 120 -5.08 -8.03 0.65
N PRO A 121 -4.21 -7.02 0.56
CA PRO A 121 -3.65 -6.31 1.71
C PRO A 121 -4.69 -5.76 2.70
N SER A 122 -5.89 -5.40 2.25
CA SER A 122 -6.98 -4.94 3.12
C SER A 122 -7.51 -6.00 4.08
N LEU A 123 -7.22 -7.30 3.84
CA LEU A 123 -7.55 -8.38 4.78
C LEU A 123 -6.51 -8.57 5.89
N THR A 124 -5.41 -7.83 5.83
CA THR A 124 -4.35 -7.82 6.85
C THR A 124 -4.38 -6.49 7.59
N GLN A 125 -4.58 -6.55 8.90
CA GLN A 125 -4.57 -5.36 9.74
C GLN A 125 -3.14 -5.00 10.15
N THR A 126 -2.80 -3.71 10.09
CA THR A 126 -1.56 -3.17 10.65
C THR A 126 -1.89 -2.35 11.88
N LEU A 127 -1.19 -2.65 12.97
CA LEU A 127 -1.28 -1.97 14.26
C LEU A 127 0.09 -1.40 14.65
N VAL A 128 0.09 -0.37 15.46
CA VAL A 128 1.28 0.13 16.16
C VAL A 128 0.95 0.18 17.65
N ASN A 129 1.72 -0.56 18.46
CA ASN A 129 1.47 -0.75 19.89
C ASN A 129 0.02 -1.20 20.22
N GLY A 130 -0.56 -2.04 19.36
CA GLY A 130 -1.90 -2.61 19.52
C GLY A 130 -3.06 -1.70 19.07
N HIS A 131 -2.80 -0.53 18.49
CA HIS A 131 -3.86 0.36 17.98
C HIS A 131 -3.68 0.69 16.50
N SER A 132 -4.78 1.09 15.85
CA SER A 132 -4.81 1.47 14.44
C SER A 132 -3.92 2.69 14.16
N VAL A 133 -3.42 2.78 12.96
CA VAL A 133 -2.69 3.96 12.44
C VAL A 133 -3.34 4.38 11.13
N ALA A 134 -3.74 5.63 11.06
CA ALA A 134 -4.25 6.26 9.85
C ALA A 134 -3.13 6.40 8.80
N SER A 135 -3.49 6.23 7.55
CA SER A 135 -2.56 6.31 6.44
C SER A 135 -3.11 7.17 5.33
N GLY A 136 -2.40 8.24 4.99
CA GLY A 136 -2.66 8.97 3.77
C GLY A 136 -2.29 8.09 2.58
N ASP A 137 -3.25 7.68 1.77
CA ASP A 137 -2.95 6.99 0.54
C ASP A 137 -2.28 7.95 -0.44
N TRP A 138 -1.29 7.41 -1.12
CA TRP A 138 -0.51 8.19 -2.06
C TRP A 138 -0.94 7.88 -3.49
N PHE A 139 -1.73 8.77 -4.06
CA PHE A 139 -2.30 8.61 -5.41
C PHE A 139 -1.39 9.09 -6.54
N VAL A 140 -0.15 9.43 -6.27
CA VAL A 140 0.74 10.00 -7.29
C VAL A 140 0.73 9.16 -8.57
N LEU A 141 0.37 7.90 -8.47
CA LEU A 141 0.71 6.95 -9.50
C LEU A 141 -0.26 5.79 -9.61
N SER A 142 -1.36 5.76 -8.87
CA SER A 142 -2.40 4.76 -9.06
C SER A 142 -3.44 5.27 -10.06
N GLN A 143 -3.44 4.74 -11.25
CA GLN A 143 -4.51 4.98 -12.24
C GLN A 143 -5.82 4.28 -11.83
N PHE A 144 -5.77 3.34 -10.92
CA PHE A 144 -6.90 2.47 -10.57
C PHE A 144 -7.56 2.81 -9.24
N GLN A 145 -7.11 3.85 -8.54
CA GLN A 145 -7.77 4.48 -7.38
C GLN A 145 -8.48 3.54 -6.40
N THR A 146 -7.92 2.38 -6.13
CA THR A 146 -8.44 1.53 -5.08
C THR A 146 -7.95 2.04 -3.73
N VAL A 147 -8.82 2.74 -3.01
CA VAL A 147 -8.56 3.20 -1.66
C VAL A 147 -8.92 2.09 -0.70
N GLY A 148 -7.91 1.31 -0.32
CA GLY A 148 -8.03 0.20 0.62
C GLY A 148 -7.92 0.65 2.08
N ARG A 149 -7.98 -0.35 2.99
CA ARG A 149 -7.80 -0.16 4.43
C ARG A 149 -6.39 -0.47 4.91
N SER A 150 -5.53 -0.96 4.02
CA SER A 150 -4.16 -1.30 4.39
C SER A 150 -3.30 -0.05 4.58
N VAL A 151 -2.46 -0.08 5.61
CA VAL A 151 -1.53 1.01 5.92
C VAL A 151 -0.38 1.04 4.91
N SER A 152 0.06 2.24 4.51
CA SER A 152 1.26 2.41 3.69
C SER A 152 2.51 2.29 4.56
N TYR A 153 3.28 1.22 4.36
CA TYR A 153 4.56 1.00 5.03
C TYR A 153 5.67 1.92 4.54
N SER A 154 5.48 2.61 3.43
CA SER A 154 6.40 3.66 3.00
C SER A 154 6.49 4.83 3.99
N LEU A 155 5.50 4.97 4.89
CA LEU A 155 5.47 5.94 5.98
C LEU A 155 6.02 5.40 7.31
N LEU A 156 6.28 4.08 7.42
CA LEU A 156 6.72 3.41 8.64
C LEU A 156 8.20 2.99 8.50
N PRO A 157 9.14 3.83 8.93
CA PRO A 157 10.57 3.53 8.83
C PRO A 157 10.99 2.43 9.80
N SER A 158 12.01 1.67 9.43
CA SER A 158 12.54 0.57 10.24
C SER A 158 13.13 1.04 11.59
N GLU A 159 13.55 2.28 11.67
CA GLU A 159 14.26 2.87 12.82
C GLU A 159 13.39 2.98 14.09
N ILE A 160 12.05 3.12 13.94
CA ILE A 160 11.14 3.26 15.07
C ILE A 160 10.84 1.93 15.78
N VAL A 161 11.16 0.81 15.13
CA VAL A 161 10.70 -0.52 15.54
C VAL A 161 11.54 -1.07 16.69
N GLY A 162 10.88 -1.54 17.73
CA GLY A 162 11.44 -2.40 18.78
C GLY A 162 11.26 -3.89 18.43
N GLN A 163 10.07 -4.26 17.96
CA GLN A 163 9.70 -5.62 17.58
C GLN A 163 8.50 -5.57 16.63
N VAL A 164 8.33 -6.58 15.77
CA VAL A 164 7.10 -6.78 14.99
C VAL A 164 6.54 -8.16 15.30
N LEU A 165 5.25 -8.20 15.64
CA LEU A 165 4.48 -9.41 15.86
C LEU A 165 3.50 -9.60 14.71
N VAL A 166 3.54 -10.76 14.06
CA VAL A 166 2.60 -11.12 12.99
C VAL A 166 1.68 -12.22 13.52
N TYR A 167 0.47 -11.85 13.90
CA TYR A 167 -0.55 -12.78 14.39
C TYR A 167 -1.25 -13.46 13.22
N LYS A 168 -1.02 -14.76 13.04
CA LYS A 168 -1.67 -15.58 12.02
C LYS A 168 -2.96 -16.21 12.51
N SER A 169 -3.13 -16.36 13.83
CA SER A 169 -4.38 -16.73 14.46
C SER A 169 -4.86 -15.62 15.39
N PRO A 170 -6.09 -15.15 15.24
CA PRO A 170 -6.63 -14.06 16.04
C PRO A 170 -6.95 -14.48 17.47
N GLN A 171 -7.02 -13.49 18.36
CA GLN A 171 -7.43 -13.61 19.74
C GLN A 171 -8.55 -12.59 20.01
N ALA A 172 -9.45 -12.88 20.94
CA ALA A 172 -10.58 -11.99 21.23
C ALA A 172 -10.15 -10.61 21.74
N LYS A 173 -8.99 -10.52 22.40
CA LYS A 173 -8.41 -9.25 22.88
C LYS A 173 -7.85 -8.34 21.79
N LEU A 174 -7.48 -8.89 20.62
CA LEU A 174 -6.96 -8.09 19.52
C LEU A 174 -8.07 -7.27 18.86
N VAL A 175 -7.72 -6.08 18.40
CA VAL A 175 -8.62 -5.23 17.62
C VAL A 175 -9.01 -5.95 16.34
N GLU A 176 -10.28 -5.93 16.00
CA GLU A 176 -10.81 -6.56 14.79
C GLU A 176 -10.44 -5.79 13.53
N GLY A 177 -10.37 -6.48 12.36
CA GLY A 177 -10.07 -5.87 11.04
C GLY A 177 -9.16 -6.72 10.16
N GLY A 178 -8.48 -7.73 10.72
CA GLY A 178 -7.55 -8.59 10.00
C GLY A 178 -8.08 -10.00 9.78
N SER A 179 -8.85 -10.27 8.72
CA SER A 179 -9.36 -11.60 8.42
C SER A 179 -8.24 -12.60 8.09
N ALA A 180 -7.17 -12.16 7.45
CA ALA A 180 -5.99 -12.98 7.18
C ALA A 180 -4.98 -13.00 8.33
N GLY A 181 -5.06 -12.03 9.24
CA GLY A 181 -4.20 -11.84 10.40
C GLY A 181 -3.85 -10.39 10.64
N SER A 182 -3.00 -10.14 11.64
CA SER A 182 -2.62 -8.78 12.04
C SER A 182 -1.11 -8.65 12.19
N VAL A 183 -0.57 -7.51 11.78
CA VAL A 183 0.83 -7.10 12.01
C VAL A 183 0.83 -6.01 13.07
N ASP A 184 1.46 -6.25 14.21
CA ASP A 184 1.61 -5.27 15.28
C ASP A 184 3.07 -4.82 15.40
N ILE A 185 3.30 -3.55 15.13
CA ILE A 185 4.62 -2.91 15.20
C ILE A 185 4.78 -2.33 16.60
N ILE A 186 5.57 -2.99 17.43
CA ILE A 186 5.88 -2.52 18.78
C ILE A 186 7.04 -1.53 18.69
N THR A 187 6.83 -0.30 19.10
CA THR A 187 7.87 0.73 19.12
C THR A 187 8.77 0.57 20.33
N ARG A 188 9.96 1.18 20.29
CA ARG A 188 10.87 1.20 21.43
C ARG A 188 10.26 2.00 22.58
N LYS A 189 10.38 1.48 23.81
CA LYS A 189 9.89 2.16 25.01
C LYS A 189 11.04 2.85 25.75
N PRO A 190 10.83 4.06 26.27
CA PRO A 190 11.92 4.82 26.94
C PRO A 190 12.57 4.11 28.14
N LEU A 191 11.82 3.40 28.97
CA LEU A 191 12.34 2.70 30.13
C LEU A 191 13.05 1.37 29.82
N ASP A 192 12.95 0.88 28.58
CA ASP A 192 13.65 -0.35 28.14
C ASP A 192 15.16 -0.12 27.93
N PHE A 193 15.58 1.13 27.83
CA PHE A 193 17.00 1.46 27.72
C PHE A 193 17.68 1.38 29.10
N PRO A 194 18.73 0.52 29.28
CA PRO A 194 19.34 0.30 30.59
C PRO A 194 20.14 1.50 31.08
N GLU A 195 20.73 2.26 30.16
CA GLU A 195 21.64 3.36 30.48
C GLU A 195 20.87 4.64 30.86
N ARG A 196 21.50 5.48 31.70
CA ARG A 196 20.93 6.78 32.07
C ARG A 196 20.77 7.72 30.87
N VAL A 197 21.71 7.67 29.96
CA VAL A 197 21.68 8.38 28.68
C VAL A 197 22.09 7.42 27.58
N THR A 198 21.24 7.22 26.60
CA THR A 198 21.56 6.48 25.39
C THR A 198 21.54 7.42 24.20
N LEU A 199 22.62 7.44 23.44
CA LEU A 199 22.72 8.14 22.16
C LEU A 199 22.94 7.10 21.07
N ALA A 200 22.08 7.09 20.06
CA ALA A 200 22.25 6.24 18.91
C ALA A 200 21.96 7.03 17.64
N GLY A 201 22.62 6.67 16.55
CA GLY A 201 22.33 7.31 15.28
C GLY A 201 23.08 6.69 14.12
N SER A 202 22.67 7.05 12.93
CA SER A 202 23.33 6.63 11.71
C SER A 202 23.47 7.79 10.71
N VAL A 203 24.55 7.72 9.95
CA VAL A 203 24.79 8.58 8.79
C VAL A 203 25.09 7.65 7.63
N GLY A 204 24.38 7.84 6.52
CA GLY A 204 24.53 6.97 5.38
C GLY A 204 24.20 7.65 4.06
N ALA A 205 24.36 6.87 3.01
CA ALA A 205 23.98 7.25 1.66
C ALA A 205 23.43 6.04 0.91
N VAL A 206 22.47 6.30 0.01
CA VAL A 206 21.95 5.31 -0.94
C VAL A 206 22.33 5.70 -2.36
N HIS A 207 22.91 4.75 -3.09
CA HIS A 207 23.18 4.86 -4.52
C HIS A 207 22.16 4.06 -5.30
N SER A 208 21.42 4.72 -6.21
CA SER A 208 20.52 4.09 -7.17
C SER A 208 21.20 4.06 -8.54
N ASP A 209 21.54 2.86 -9.02
CA ASP A 209 22.37 2.69 -10.23
C ASP A 209 21.67 3.22 -11.49
N LEU A 210 20.36 2.94 -11.64
CA LEU A 210 19.60 3.36 -12.81
C LEU A 210 19.38 4.88 -12.85
N ALA A 211 19.12 5.51 -11.68
CA ALA A 211 19.03 6.95 -11.55
C ALA A 211 20.41 7.64 -11.63
N GLY A 212 21.50 6.90 -11.38
CA GLY A 212 22.86 7.41 -11.36
C GLY A 212 23.11 8.45 -10.26
N ARG A 213 22.36 8.35 -9.12
CA ARG A 213 22.42 9.32 -8.03
C ARG A 213 22.73 8.67 -6.69
N THR A 214 23.35 9.46 -5.82
CA THR A 214 23.65 9.09 -4.44
C THR A 214 23.04 10.14 -3.52
N ASP A 215 22.16 9.68 -2.62
CA ASP A 215 21.35 10.53 -1.76
C ASP A 215 21.64 10.24 -0.27
N PRO A 216 21.56 11.23 0.63
CA PRO A 216 21.93 11.09 2.03
C PRO A 216 20.82 10.49 2.88
N GLN A 217 21.22 9.83 4.00
CA GLN A 217 20.32 9.30 5.02
C GLN A 217 20.87 9.61 6.41
N PHE A 218 19.97 10.00 7.32
CA PHE A 218 20.31 10.35 8.71
C PHE A 218 19.25 9.83 9.68
N ASP A 219 19.70 9.34 10.80
CA ASP A 219 18.89 8.95 11.94
C ASP A 219 19.61 9.32 13.24
N ALA A 220 18.87 9.77 14.24
CA ALA A 220 19.40 10.06 15.56
C ALA A 220 18.34 9.81 16.64
N LEU A 221 18.74 9.15 17.72
CA LEU A 221 17.94 8.86 18.90
C LEU A 221 18.68 9.30 20.15
N ILE A 222 17.97 9.96 21.05
CA ILE A 222 18.37 10.23 22.42
C ILE A 222 17.33 9.67 23.37
N ASN A 223 17.79 8.92 24.38
CA ASN A 223 16.96 8.48 25.49
C ASN A 223 17.59 8.91 26.80
N ILE A 224 16.83 9.54 27.68
CA ILE A 224 17.27 10.01 28.98
C ILE A 224 16.38 9.40 30.06
N ARG A 225 16.97 8.69 30.98
CA ARG A 225 16.32 8.04 32.12
C ARG A 225 16.77 8.67 33.43
N ASN A 226 15.87 8.85 34.39
CA ASN A 226 16.25 9.33 35.73
C ASN A 226 17.03 8.26 36.50
N GLU A 227 17.70 8.66 37.59
CA GLU A 227 18.51 7.75 38.41
C GLU A 227 17.70 6.63 39.05
N ALA A 228 16.47 6.93 39.45
CA ALA A 228 15.55 5.95 40.05
C ALA A 228 15.00 4.93 39.02
N GLY A 229 15.17 5.17 37.73
CA GLY A 229 14.61 4.31 36.66
C GLY A 229 13.09 4.36 36.58
N THR A 230 12.48 5.38 37.13
CA THR A 230 11.01 5.55 37.16
C THR A 230 10.46 6.52 36.11
N ALA A 231 11.32 7.23 35.41
CA ALA A 231 10.94 8.14 34.34
C ALA A 231 12.00 8.16 33.25
N ALA A 232 11.56 8.14 31.99
CA ALA A 232 12.42 8.28 30.84
C ALA A 232 11.73 9.02 29.69
N LEU A 233 12.55 9.77 28.93
CA LEU A 233 12.16 10.51 27.75
C LEU A 233 13.01 10.06 26.57
N MET A 234 12.37 9.67 25.47
CA MET A 234 13.01 9.30 24.22
C MET A 234 12.56 10.25 23.12
N VAL A 235 13.51 10.72 22.33
CA VAL A 235 13.27 11.48 21.10
C VAL A 235 14.11 10.86 20.01
N GLN A 236 13.48 10.61 18.86
CA GLN A 236 14.16 10.13 17.65
C GLN A 236 13.72 10.97 16.46
N GLY A 237 14.64 11.23 15.53
CA GLY A 237 14.39 11.89 14.26
C GLY A 237 15.13 11.22 13.13
N PHE A 238 14.53 11.22 11.94
CA PHE A 238 15.12 10.64 10.73
C PHE A 238 14.86 11.51 9.50
N SER A 239 15.76 11.42 8.53
CA SER A 239 15.64 12.04 7.21
C SER A 239 16.30 11.16 6.17
N GLU A 240 15.56 10.74 5.17
CA GLU A 240 16.02 9.90 4.08
C GLU A 240 15.66 10.54 2.74
N GLU A 241 16.61 10.53 1.83
CA GLU A 241 16.41 10.96 0.45
C GLU A 241 16.74 9.82 -0.49
N ARG A 242 15.96 9.66 -1.57
CA ARG A 242 16.19 8.66 -2.63
C ARG A 242 15.74 9.20 -3.98
N SER A 243 16.62 9.08 -4.97
CA SER A 243 16.33 9.33 -6.37
C SER A 243 16.11 8.00 -7.10
N LEU A 244 15.01 7.89 -7.81
CA LEU A 244 14.57 6.67 -8.48
C LEU A 244 14.36 6.92 -9.96
N ARG A 245 14.65 5.91 -10.78
CA ARG A 245 14.32 5.85 -12.21
C ARG A 245 13.71 4.48 -12.51
N ARG A 246 12.71 4.48 -13.38
CA ARG A 246 12.07 3.28 -13.92
C ARG A 246 12.11 3.38 -15.44
N ASP A 247 12.67 2.38 -16.06
CA ASP A 247 12.59 2.16 -17.50
C ASP A 247 11.51 1.14 -17.78
N GLY A 248 10.69 1.37 -18.82
CA GLY A 248 9.59 0.45 -19.11
C GLY A 248 9.08 0.51 -20.54
N GLN A 249 8.22 -0.45 -20.80
CA GLN A 249 7.33 -0.48 -21.95
C GLN A 249 5.92 -0.81 -21.47
N GLU A 250 4.91 -0.17 -22.07
CA GLU A 250 3.50 -0.32 -21.72
C GLU A 250 2.63 -0.60 -22.93
N ASN A 251 1.60 -1.43 -22.73
CA ASN A 251 0.49 -1.65 -23.66
C ASN A 251 -0.80 -1.28 -22.91
N LEU A 252 -1.21 -0.01 -23.01
CA LEU A 252 -2.17 0.56 -22.07
C LEU A 252 -3.65 0.31 -22.41
N SER A 253 -4.00 -0.29 -23.50
CA SER A 253 -5.39 -0.66 -23.79
C SER A 253 -5.47 -1.72 -24.87
N TRP A 254 -6.58 -2.43 -24.84
CA TRP A 254 -6.96 -3.41 -25.86
C TRP A 254 -8.38 -3.13 -26.31
N PHE A 255 -8.64 -3.21 -27.60
CA PHE A 255 -9.98 -2.98 -28.17
C PHE A 255 -10.27 -4.03 -29.24
N GLN A 256 -11.53 -4.32 -29.45
CA GLN A 256 -11.96 -5.16 -30.57
C GLN A 256 -12.16 -4.28 -31.80
N ILE A 257 -11.63 -4.72 -32.94
CA ILE A 257 -11.86 -4.06 -34.23
C ILE A 257 -13.34 -4.24 -34.57
N PRO A 258 -14.15 -3.15 -34.69
CA PRO A 258 -15.57 -3.27 -34.97
C PRO A 258 -15.82 -3.97 -36.33
N GLU A 259 -16.83 -4.82 -36.41
CA GLU A 259 -17.17 -5.59 -37.59
C GLU A 259 -17.56 -4.70 -38.79
N ASP A 260 -18.18 -3.56 -38.53
CA ASP A 260 -18.57 -2.54 -39.48
C ASP A 260 -17.48 -1.50 -39.78
N SER A 261 -16.30 -1.62 -39.18
CA SER A 261 -15.19 -0.72 -39.44
C SER A 261 -14.66 -0.84 -40.86
N PRO A 262 -14.09 0.22 -41.45
CA PRO A 262 -13.45 0.16 -42.78
C PRO A 262 -12.37 -0.93 -42.85
N ALA A 263 -11.61 -1.17 -41.79
CA ALA A 263 -10.58 -2.19 -41.74
C ALA A 263 -11.16 -3.61 -41.79
N ALA A 264 -12.23 -3.90 -41.03
CA ALA A 264 -12.89 -5.21 -41.05
C ALA A 264 -13.69 -5.41 -42.33
N THR A 265 -14.29 -4.35 -42.88
CA THR A 265 -14.96 -4.39 -44.21
C THR A 265 -13.98 -4.75 -45.32
N ALA A 266 -12.76 -4.17 -45.30
CA ALA A 266 -11.70 -4.48 -46.27
C ALA A 266 -11.07 -5.87 -46.01
N ASN A 267 -11.02 -6.30 -44.76
CA ASN A 267 -10.39 -7.55 -44.30
C ASN A 267 -11.30 -8.24 -43.27
N PRO A 268 -12.28 -9.05 -43.67
CA PRO A 268 -13.26 -9.67 -42.76
C PRO A 268 -12.62 -10.53 -41.62
N ALA A 269 -11.38 -10.98 -41.81
CA ALA A 269 -10.64 -11.71 -40.78
C ALA A 269 -10.23 -10.84 -39.58
N LEU A 270 -10.39 -9.54 -39.66
CA LEU A 270 -10.12 -8.59 -38.55
C LEU A 270 -11.37 -8.26 -37.72
N ALA A 271 -12.55 -8.67 -38.14
CA ALA A 271 -13.79 -8.40 -37.40
C ALA A 271 -13.75 -9.04 -36.01
N ASN A 272 -13.98 -8.24 -34.95
CA ASN A 272 -13.95 -8.65 -33.55
C ASN A 272 -12.60 -9.18 -33.04
N VAL A 273 -11.51 -8.94 -33.78
CA VAL A 273 -10.14 -9.27 -33.34
C VAL A 273 -9.65 -8.21 -32.35
N TRP A 274 -9.03 -8.65 -31.28
CA TRP A 274 -8.40 -7.76 -30.29
C TRP A 274 -7.11 -7.14 -30.83
N ALA A 275 -6.98 -5.83 -30.73
CA ALA A 275 -5.83 -5.06 -31.17
C ALA A 275 -5.29 -4.16 -30.06
N PRO A 276 -3.97 -3.87 -30.01
CA PRO A 276 -3.43 -2.95 -29.03
C PRO A 276 -3.88 -1.51 -29.31
N GLY A 277 -4.35 -0.81 -28.28
CA GLY A 277 -4.72 0.61 -28.37
C GLY A 277 -3.51 1.52 -28.31
N LEU A 278 -2.73 1.43 -27.25
CA LEU A 278 -1.53 2.22 -27.00
C LEU A 278 -0.36 1.31 -26.67
N VAL A 279 0.75 1.45 -27.39
CA VAL A 279 2.00 0.72 -27.15
C VAL A 279 3.13 1.73 -27.04
N GLY A 280 3.84 1.77 -25.91
CA GLY A 280 4.77 2.83 -25.70
C GLY A 280 5.98 2.54 -24.81
N SER A 281 6.96 3.44 -24.92
CA SER A 281 8.09 3.57 -24.01
C SER A 281 7.65 4.31 -22.76
N ALA A 282 8.07 3.87 -21.57
CA ALA A 282 7.79 4.51 -20.31
C ALA A 282 9.11 4.85 -19.60
N LEU A 283 9.34 6.13 -19.35
CA LEU A 283 10.47 6.60 -18.55
C LEU A 283 9.96 7.43 -17.38
N PHE A 284 10.09 6.90 -16.16
CA PHE A 284 9.66 7.57 -14.94
C PHE A 284 10.85 7.92 -14.08
N GLU A 285 10.84 9.11 -13.51
CA GLU A 285 11.84 9.58 -12.55
C GLU A 285 11.13 10.14 -11.32
N GLN A 286 11.69 9.86 -10.15
CA GLN A 286 11.12 10.32 -8.90
C GLN A 286 12.20 10.64 -7.88
N GLN A 287 12.01 11.74 -7.13
CA GLN A 287 12.78 12.04 -5.93
C GLN A 287 11.87 11.93 -4.72
N ARG A 288 12.27 11.10 -3.77
CA ARG A 288 11.57 10.88 -2.50
C ARG A 288 12.36 11.45 -1.34
N ILE A 289 11.67 12.15 -0.45
CA ILE A 289 12.22 12.65 0.80
C ILE A 289 11.27 12.24 1.92
N ARG A 290 11.72 11.33 2.80
CA ARG A 290 10.99 10.93 4.00
C ARG A 290 11.63 11.56 5.22
N ARG A 291 10.81 12.22 6.06
CA ARG A 291 11.23 12.83 7.32
C ARG A 291 10.22 12.54 8.39
N GLY A 292 10.70 12.38 9.61
CA GLY A 292 9.79 12.15 10.72
C GLY A 292 10.53 11.95 12.04
N GLY A 293 9.77 11.51 13.04
CA GLY A 293 10.33 11.24 14.35
C GLY A 293 9.33 10.63 15.31
N THR A 294 9.85 10.22 16.47
CA THR A 294 9.07 9.69 17.58
C THR A 294 9.38 10.46 18.86
N LEU A 295 8.36 10.55 19.71
CA LEU A 295 8.47 11.05 21.08
C LEU A 295 7.89 9.98 22.01
N GLY A 296 8.66 9.53 22.99
CA GLY A 296 8.20 8.63 24.04
C GLY A 296 8.47 9.25 25.41
N LEU A 297 7.45 9.33 26.25
CA LEU A 297 7.59 9.66 27.67
C LEU A 297 6.98 8.53 28.47
N GLN A 298 7.75 7.94 29.36
CA GLN A 298 7.27 6.88 30.24
C GLN A 298 7.59 7.24 31.69
N VAL A 299 6.61 7.11 32.56
CA VAL A 299 6.72 7.43 33.98
C VAL A 299 6.05 6.32 34.81
N ARG A 300 6.74 5.86 35.85
CA ARG A 300 6.22 4.94 36.88
C ARG A 300 6.15 5.70 38.21
N PRO A 301 5.02 6.36 38.49
CA PRO A 301 4.88 7.12 39.75
C PRO A 301 4.91 6.23 40.98
N THR A 302 4.45 4.99 40.84
CA THR A 302 4.50 3.91 41.83
C THR A 302 4.86 2.60 41.14
N ASP A 303 5.21 1.57 41.87
CA ASP A 303 5.59 0.27 41.31
C ASP A 303 4.43 -0.43 40.59
N ASN A 304 3.18 -0.07 40.91
CA ASN A 304 1.98 -0.64 40.31
C ASN A 304 1.29 0.25 39.26
N LEU A 305 1.87 1.40 38.90
CA LEU A 305 1.29 2.32 37.93
C LEU A 305 2.34 2.78 36.92
N SER A 306 2.09 2.54 35.64
CA SER A 306 2.89 3.02 34.52
C SER A 306 2.06 3.88 33.59
N LEU A 307 2.62 5.00 33.19
CA LEU A 307 2.04 5.93 32.21
C LEU A 307 3.01 6.06 31.04
N ALA A 308 2.53 5.86 29.82
CA ALA A 308 3.33 6.03 28.63
C ALA A 308 2.60 6.93 27.63
N LEU A 309 3.25 8.01 27.22
CA LEU A 309 2.79 8.88 26.13
C LEU A 309 3.70 8.62 24.93
N ASN A 310 3.10 8.20 23.83
CA ASN A 310 3.78 7.89 22.59
C ASN A 310 3.28 8.80 21.47
N GLY A 311 4.18 9.39 20.71
CA GLY A 311 3.88 10.19 19.54
C GLY A 311 4.77 9.78 18.37
N PHE A 312 4.19 9.80 17.19
CA PHE A 312 4.87 9.52 15.93
C PHE A 312 4.40 10.46 14.84
N TRP A 313 5.32 10.88 14.00
CA TRP A 313 5.04 11.63 12.80
C TRP A 313 5.98 11.21 11.69
N SER A 314 5.45 10.96 10.49
CA SER A 314 6.21 10.66 9.29
C SER A 314 5.57 11.32 8.08
N ARG A 315 6.40 11.92 7.24
CA ARG A 315 6.01 12.53 5.97
C ARG A 315 6.92 12.06 4.87
N LEU A 316 6.33 11.51 3.81
CA LEU A 316 6.97 11.20 2.54
C LEU A 316 6.55 12.24 1.51
N LYS A 317 7.53 12.95 0.96
CA LYS A 317 7.35 13.88 -0.15
C LYS A 317 7.98 13.29 -1.40
N ALA A 318 7.28 13.33 -2.53
CA ALA A 318 7.78 12.84 -3.80
C ALA A 318 7.53 13.84 -4.93
N SER A 319 8.56 14.08 -5.71
CA SER A 319 8.45 14.78 -7.00
C SER A 319 8.59 13.74 -8.10
N ASN A 320 7.55 13.60 -8.92
CA ASN A 320 7.45 12.55 -9.92
C ASN A 320 7.34 13.13 -11.34
N PHE A 321 8.00 12.49 -12.29
CA PHE A 321 7.92 12.87 -13.69
C PHE A 321 7.81 11.62 -14.57
N ASN A 322 6.64 11.43 -15.20
CA ASN A 322 6.34 10.34 -16.13
C ASN A 322 6.45 10.83 -17.56
N ARG A 323 6.93 9.97 -18.43
CA ARG A 323 7.03 10.20 -19.88
C ARG A 323 6.62 8.93 -20.61
N ASN A 324 5.56 9.05 -21.40
CA ASN A 324 4.99 7.93 -22.15
C ASN A 324 4.93 8.27 -23.63
N TYR A 325 5.93 7.81 -24.40
CA TYR A 325 5.97 7.96 -25.85
C TYR A 325 5.35 6.74 -26.50
N MET A 326 4.16 6.91 -27.11
CA MET A 326 3.29 5.78 -27.46
C MET A 326 2.83 5.83 -28.92
N MET A 327 2.80 4.67 -29.56
CA MET A 327 2.07 4.41 -30.79
C MET A 327 0.58 4.25 -30.43
N TRP A 328 -0.30 4.94 -31.17
CA TRP A 328 -1.75 4.90 -30.93
C TRP A 328 -2.46 4.00 -31.94
N GLY A 329 -2.40 2.67 -31.74
CA GLY A 329 -2.83 1.65 -32.66
C GLY A 329 -4.29 1.74 -33.09
N SER A 330 -5.22 2.10 -32.20
CA SER A 330 -6.64 2.23 -32.52
C SER A 330 -6.93 3.37 -33.51
N ASN A 331 -6.10 4.40 -33.54
CA ASN A 331 -6.34 5.59 -34.35
C ASN A 331 -6.02 5.39 -35.84
N PHE A 332 -5.16 4.47 -36.20
CA PHE A 332 -4.67 4.29 -37.59
C PHE A 332 -4.90 2.89 -38.19
N ILE A 333 -5.79 2.10 -37.59
CA ILE A 333 -6.24 0.80 -38.17
C ILE A 333 -6.67 0.91 -39.64
N PRO A 334 -7.35 1.99 -40.09
CA PRO A 334 -7.69 2.15 -41.52
C PRO A 334 -6.49 2.19 -42.47
N ASN A 335 -5.29 2.51 -41.97
CA ASN A 335 -4.07 2.59 -42.79
C ASN A 335 -3.26 1.29 -42.83
N LEU A 336 -3.89 0.18 -42.40
CA LEU A 336 -3.28 -1.15 -42.46
C LEU A 336 -2.88 -1.53 -43.87
N ILE A 337 -1.62 -1.93 -44.03
CA ILE A 337 -1.11 -2.43 -45.33
C ILE A 337 -1.74 -3.82 -45.58
N PRO A 338 -2.45 -4.03 -46.69
CA PRO A 338 -3.08 -5.31 -47.00
C PRO A 338 -2.03 -6.47 -46.95
N GLY A 339 -2.34 -7.53 -46.22
CA GLY A 339 -1.47 -8.69 -46.11
C GLY A 339 -0.28 -8.55 -45.17
N SER A 340 -0.08 -7.39 -44.51
CA SER A 340 1.01 -7.16 -43.57
C SER A 340 0.65 -7.43 -42.11
N TYR A 341 -0.44 -8.15 -41.87
CA TYR A 341 -0.91 -8.40 -40.52
C TYR A 341 -0.90 -9.90 -40.16
N THR A 342 -0.80 -10.18 -38.88
CA THR A 342 -0.87 -11.52 -38.31
C THR A 342 -1.89 -11.54 -37.18
N VAL A 343 -2.85 -12.45 -37.26
CA VAL A 343 -3.83 -12.73 -36.19
C VAL A 343 -3.52 -14.10 -35.60
N ARG A 344 -3.42 -14.20 -34.29
CA ARG A 344 -3.24 -15.44 -33.53
C ARG A 344 -4.23 -15.46 -32.37
N ASN A 345 -5.02 -16.52 -32.26
CA ASN A 345 -5.97 -16.72 -31.17
C ASN A 345 -6.80 -15.46 -30.84
N ASN A 346 -7.43 -14.90 -31.86
CA ASN A 346 -8.25 -13.68 -31.77
C ASN A 346 -7.53 -12.39 -31.35
N VAL A 347 -6.20 -12.35 -31.49
CA VAL A 347 -5.35 -11.16 -31.23
C VAL A 347 -4.59 -10.78 -32.50
N LEU A 348 -4.61 -9.49 -32.85
CA LEU A 348 -3.73 -8.90 -33.85
C LEU A 348 -2.31 -8.83 -33.27
N THR A 349 -1.48 -9.80 -33.60
CA THR A 349 -0.13 -9.94 -33.03
C THR A 349 0.95 -9.27 -33.87
N GLY A 350 0.63 -8.77 -35.03
CA GLY A 350 1.56 -8.01 -35.87
C GLY A 350 0.83 -7.25 -36.93
N ALA A 351 1.30 -6.04 -37.24
CA ALA A 351 0.76 -5.22 -38.33
C ALA A 351 1.78 -4.18 -38.78
N SER A 352 1.67 -3.78 -40.07
CA SER A 352 2.36 -2.62 -40.61
C SER A 352 1.36 -1.66 -41.22
N TYR A 353 1.61 -0.39 -41.09
CA TYR A 353 0.75 0.70 -41.49
C TYR A 353 1.52 1.67 -42.37
N SER A 354 0.90 2.18 -43.41
CA SER A 354 1.55 3.03 -44.39
C SER A 354 0.90 4.40 -44.51
N GLY A 355 1.65 5.32 -45.08
CA GLY A 355 1.19 6.67 -45.37
C GLY A 355 1.18 7.62 -44.17
N ASP A 356 1.04 8.89 -44.48
CA ASP A 356 0.85 9.91 -43.47
C ASP A 356 -0.61 9.89 -43.01
N HIS A 357 -0.81 9.54 -41.73
CA HIS A 357 -2.13 9.53 -41.08
C HIS A 357 -2.36 10.78 -40.23
N GLY A 358 -1.40 11.70 -40.19
CA GLY A 358 -1.46 12.87 -39.29
C GLY A 358 -1.07 12.52 -37.85
N THR A 359 -1.78 11.65 -37.17
CA THR A 359 -1.44 11.25 -35.79
C THR A 359 -1.30 9.73 -35.67
N TYR A 360 -0.06 9.24 -35.58
CA TYR A 360 0.27 7.84 -35.33
C TYR A 360 0.57 7.53 -33.86
N GLY A 361 0.79 8.55 -33.07
CA GLY A 361 1.13 8.36 -31.67
C GLY A 361 0.82 9.59 -30.82
N VAL A 362 0.93 9.39 -29.54
CA VAL A 362 0.83 10.42 -28.51
C VAL A 362 2.06 10.37 -27.63
N TYR A 363 2.43 11.51 -27.09
CA TYR A 363 3.53 11.64 -26.17
C TYR A 363 3.13 12.45 -24.95
N ASP A 364 2.94 11.73 -23.83
CA ASP A 364 2.60 12.31 -22.54
C ASP A 364 3.84 12.60 -21.72
N GLN A 365 3.90 13.78 -21.17
CA GLN A 365 4.90 14.20 -20.19
C GLN A 365 4.16 14.78 -18.99
N ILE A 366 4.17 14.05 -17.85
CA ILE A 366 3.34 14.37 -16.69
C ILE A 366 4.26 14.67 -15.51
N SER A 367 4.21 15.91 -15.02
CA SER A 367 4.94 16.37 -13.83
C SER A 367 4.02 16.49 -12.63
N ARG A 368 4.45 15.93 -11.47
CA ARG A 368 3.78 15.99 -10.18
C ARG A 368 4.75 16.46 -9.11
N PRO A 369 5.05 17.77 -9.02
CA PRO A 369 5.99 18.28 -8.05
C PRO A 369 5.38 18.28 -6.65
N GLY A 370 6.06 17.64 -5.69
CA GLY A 370 5.75 17.79 -4.28
C GLY A 370 4.52 17.05 -3.76
N SER A 371 4.06 16.01 -4.46
CA SER A 371 3.09 15.04 -3.90
C SER A 371 3.58 14.51 -2.56
N ALA A 372 2.68 14.31 -1.60
CA ALA A 372 3.04 13.94 -0.24
C ALA A 372 2.03 12.98 0.39
N ALA A 373 2.53 12.12 1.26
CA ALA A 373 1.73 11.35 2.21
C ALA A 373 2.29 11.57 3.61
N GLU A 374 1.41 11.66 4.59
CA GLU A 374 1.75 11.88 6.00
C GLU A 374 1.00 10.88 6.86
N THR A 375 1.58 10.51 7.99
CA THR A 375 0.88 9.83 9.08
C THR A 375 1.40 10.35 10.40
N ASN A 376 0.49 10.50 11.35
CA ASN A 376 0.84 10.85 12.71
C ASN A 376 -0.10 10.14 13.69
N TYR A 377 0.39 9.92 14.89
CA TYR A 377 -0.46 9.55 16.01
C TYR A 377 0.10 10.10 17.31
N ILE A 378 -0.78 10.22 18.28
CA ILE A 378 -0.46 10.40 19.69
C ILE A 378 -1.34 9.47 20.51
N ALA A 379 -0.73 8.70 21.44
CA ALA A 379 -1.42 7.74 22.28
C ALA A 379 -0.93 7.81 23.71
N LEU A 380 -1.86 7.70 24.65
CA LEU A 380 -1.61 7.56 26.07
C LEU A 380 -1.99 6.14 26.50
N ASP A 381 -1.06 5.43 27.08
CA ASP A 381 -1.24 4.14 27.72
C ASP A 381 -1.08 4.28 29.23
N VAL A 382 -2.00 3.70 30.00
CA VAL A 382 -1.96 3.63 31.46
C VAL A 382 -2.10 2.18 31.87
N ASP A 383 -1.06 1.61 32.44
CA ASP A 383 -1.06 0.26 33.00
C ASP A 383 -1.09 0.36 34.53
N TRP A 384 -2.10 -0.23 35.17
CA TRP A 384 -2.32 -0.18 36.60
C TRP A 384 -2.61 -1.55 37.19
N ALA A 385 -1.65 -2.07 37.98
CA ALA A 385 -1.91 -3.23 38.82
C ALA A 385 -2.77 -2.79 40.05
N ALA A 386 -4.10 -2.89 39.89
CA ALA A 386 -5.09 -2.38 40.83
C ALA A 386 -5.22 -3.23 42.11
N GLY A 387 -4.47 -4.33 42.20
CA GLY A 387 -4.39 -5.22 43.36
C GLY A 387 -3.61 -6.48 43.00
N ASP A 388 -3.59 -7.46 43.89
CA ASP A 388 -2.82 -8.71 43.72
C ASP A 388 -3.25 -9.56 42.52
N ARG A 389 -4.45 -9.31 41.97
CA ARG A 389 -5.04 -10.15 40.93
C ARG A 389 -5.73 -9.39 39.81
N LEU A 390 -5.67 -8.07 39.82
CA LEU A 390 -6.37 -7.27 38.81
C LEU A 390 -5.42 -6.25 38.20
N ASP A 391 -5.15 -6.40 36.93
CA ASP A 391 -4.47 -5.41 36.14
C ASP A 391 -5.49 -4.68 35.24
N LEU A 392 -5.36 -3.39 35.17
CA LEU A 392 -6.19 -2.52 34.34
C LEU A 392 -5.29 -1.80 33.33
N LYS A 393 -5.71 -1.77 32.08
CA LYS A 393 -5.06 -0.98 31.02
C LYS A 393 -6.08 -0.03 30.40
N PHE A 394 -5.72 1.24 30.36
CA PHE A 394 -6.49 2.26 29.68
C PHE A 394 -5.66 2.81 28.52
N GLN A 395 -6.27 2.94 27.36
CA GLN A 395 -5.63 3.50 26.19
C GLN A 395 -6.54 4.55 25.56
N ALA A 396 -5.97 5.67 25.17
CA ALA A 396 -6.66 6.71 24.41
C ALA A 396 -5.71 7.32 23.40
N GLY A 397 -6.18 7.61 22.22
CA GLY A 397 -5.33 8.21 21.21
C GLY A 397 -6.10 8.71 20.00
N THR A 398 -5.34 9.41 19.17
CA THR A 398 -5.79 9.92 17.88
C THR A 398 -4.71 9.66 16.83
N THR A 399 -5.13 9.38 15.61
CA THR A 399 -4.24 9.24 14.46
C THR A 399 -4.82 9.96 13.25
N GLU A 400 -3.95 10.51 12.43
CA GLU A 400 -4.30 11.22 11.21
C GLU A 400 -3.32 10.83 10.10
N GLY A 401 -3.87 10.50 8.94
CA GLY A 401 -3.16 10.28 7.69
C GLY A 401 -3.62 11.28 6.64
N HIS A 402 -2.69 11.89 5.93
CA HIS A 402 -3.01 12.86 4.90
C HIS A 402 -2.21 12.56 3.63
N GLY A 403 -2.89 12.29 2.54
CA GLY A 403 -2.29 12.03 1.22
C GLY A 403 -2.74 13.05 0.20
N ARG A 404 -1.80 13.66 -0.55
CA ARG A 404 -2.15 14.70 -1.50
C ARG A 404 -1.25 14.78 -2.70
N THR A 405 -1.86 15.01 -3.85
CA THR A 405 -1.24 15.50 -5.08
C THR A 405 -1.99 16.75 -5.49
N THR A 406 -1.50 17.90 -5.09
CA THR A 406 -2.19 19.19 -5.28
C THR A 406 -1.74 19.92 -6.54
N ARG A 407 -0.78 19.37 -7.28
CA ARG A 407 -0.27 19.94 -8.52
C ARG A 407 0.14 18.81 -9.46
N GLU A 408 -0.57 18.69 -10.55
CA GLU A 408 -0.23 17.84 -11.67
C GLU A 408 -0.32 18.66 -12.96
N THR A 409 0.68 18.51 -13.82
CA THR A 409 0.69 19.07 -15.17
C THR A 409 1.00 17.98 -16.16
N GLY A 410 0.02 17.61 -16.99
CA GLY A 410 0.20 16.75 -18.15
C GLY A 410 0.33 17.60 -19.41
N PHE A 411 1.33 17.31 -20.22
CA PHE A 411 1.56 17.92 -21.52
C PHE A 411 1.67 16.83 -22.58
N GLU A 412 0.63 16.72 -23.40
CA GLU A 412 0.59 15.74 -24.48
C GLU A 412 0.82 16.39 -25.82
N THR A 413 1.61 15.74 -26.65
CA THR A 413 1.78 16.10 -28.06
C THR A 413 1.39 14.94 -28.96
N ASN A 414 0.81 15.28 -30.12
CA ASN A 414 0.56 14.31 -31.16
C ASN A 414 1.86 14.01 -31.92
N THR A 415 2.06 12.75 -32.28
CA THR A 415 3.20 12.28 -33.08
C THR A 415 2.70 11.83 -34.45
N GLY A 416 3.12 12.53 -35.49
CA GLY A 416 2.95 12.10 -36.89
C GLY A 416 4.07 11.15 -37.29
N ALA A 417 3.84 10.33 -38.33
CA ALA A 417 4.86 9.44 -38.88
C ALA A 417 4.52 9.05 -40.32
N ALA A 418 5.52 8.63 -41.11
CA ALA A 418 5.34 8.11 -42.46
C ALA A 418 4.87 6.64 -42.47
N GLY A 419 4.71 6.03 -41.30
CA GLY A 419 4.21 4.67 -41.12
C GLY A 419 4.47 4.18 -39.71
N ALA A 420 3.92 3.01 -39.38
CA ALA A 420 4.10 2.36 -38.08
C ALA A 420 4.13 0.84 -38.25
N SER A 421 4.70 0.14 -37.29
CA SER A 421 4.64 -1.32 -37.20
C SER A 421 4.75 -1.81 -35.78
N PHE A 422 4.17 -2.98 -35.49
CA PHE A 422 4.39 -3.68 -34.25
C PHE A 422 4.39 -5.20 -34.44
N THR A 423 4.99 -5.91 -33.46
CA THR A 423 4.96 -7.36 -33.33
C THR A 423 4.89 -7.75 -31.86
N ILE A 424 3.85 -8.48 -31.48
CA ILE A 424 3.66 -9.10 -30.17
C ILE A 424 4.10 -10.55 -30.26
N HIS A 425 5.08 -10.95 -29.45
CA HIS A 425 5.61 -12.30 -29.39
C HIS A 425 4.77 -13.21 -28.50
N ASP A 426 4.71 -12.84 -27.23
CA ASP A 426 3.93 -13.48 -26.16
C ASP A 426 3.73 -12.48 -25.01
N ALA A 427 2.96 -12.86 -23.98
CA ALA A 427 2.66 -11.99 -22.84
C ALA A 427 3.88 -11.69 -21.97
N GLY A 428 4.90 -12.55 -21.95
CA GLY A 428 6.11 -12.42 -21.13
C GLY A 428 7.25 -11.64 -21.79
N ARG A 429 7.04 -11.11 -23.01
CA ARG A 429 8.06 -10.37 -23.79
C ARG A 429 7.53 -9.03 -24.25
N PRO A 430 8.36 -7.95 -24.20
CA PRO A 430 7.98 -6.65 -24.73
C PRO A 430 7.58 -6.72 -26.20
N THR A 431 6.64 -5.88 -26.56
CA THR A 431 6.21 -5.69 -27.95
C THR A 431 7.30 -4.97 -28.75
N ASP A 432 7.69 -5.52 -29.91
CA ASP A 432 8.50 -4.78 -30.87
C ASP A 432 7.62 -3.76 -31.58
N TRP A 433 8.00 -2.49 -31.62
CA TRP A 433 7.25 -1.45 -32.33
C TRP A 433 8.10 -0.30 -32.80
N ASN A 434 7.64 0.39 -33.83
CA ASN A 434 8.35 1.51 -34.42
C ASN A 434 7.40 2.47 -35.11
N LEU A 435 7.77 3.77 -35.12
CA LEU A 435 7.23 4.80 -35.99
C LEU A 435 8.29 5.19 -37.03
N VAL A 436 7.89 5.28 -38.29
CA VAL A 436 8.78 5.63 -39.41
C VAL A 436 8.83 7.14 -39.53
N ASP A 437 10.05 7.72 -39.47
CA ASP A 437 10.30 9.15 -39.56
C ASP A 437 9.35 10.00 -38.67
N PRO A 438 9.33 9.76 -37.35
CA PRO A 438 8.37 10.42 -36.46
C PRO A 438 8.65 11.91 -36.34
N TYR A 439 7.59 12.72 -36.31
CA TYR A 439 7.65 14.17 -36.10
C TYR A 439 6.55 14.60 -35.12
N THR A 440 6.71 15.75 -34.47
CA THR A 440 5.67 16.33 -33.61
C THR A 440 4.59 16.96 -34.50
N ASN A 441 3.38 16.45 -34.42
CA ASN A 441 2.22 16.87 -35.24
C ASN A 441 1.27 17.81 -34.48
N GLY A 442 1.84 18.63 -33.59
CA GLY A 442 1.07 19.62 -32.85
C GLY A 442 0.81 19.22 -31.39
N PHE A 443 0.03 20.07 -30.75
CA PHE A 443 -0.42 19.90 -29.39
C PHE A 443 -1.58 18.92 -29.35
N GLY A 444 -1.50 17.92 -28.49
CA GLY A 444 -2.58 17.00 -28.21
C GLY A 444 -3.49 17.52 -27.09
N TRP A 445 -2.94 17.55 -25.88
CA TRP A 445 -3.68 17.95 -24.69
C TRP A 445 -2.76 18.44 -23.58
N ALA A 446 -3.20 19.42 -22.81
CA ALA A 446 -2.62 19.72 -21.50
C ALA A 446 -3.71 19.56 -20.44
N TRP A 447 -3.42 18.76 -19.45
CA TRP A 447 -4.35 18.50 -18.36
C TRP A 447 -3.62 18.54 -17.02
N GLY A 448 -4.35 18.88 -15.97
CA GLY A 448 -3.97 18.56 -14.60
C GLY A 448 -4.93 17.50 -14.11
N ASN A 449 -4.60 16.26 -14.40
CA ASN A 449 -5.46 15.17 -14.01
C ASN A 449 -5.30 14.87 -12.54
N ARG A 450 -6.39 15.07 -11.80
CA ARG A 450 -6.59 14.51 -10.50
C ARG A 450 -5.62 15.02 -9.44
N ASN A 451 -5.73 16.30 -9.19
CA ASN A 451 -5.37 16.78 -7.88
C ASN A 451 -6.25 16.03 -6.86
N ILE A 452 -5.63 15.48 -5.84
CA ILE A 452 -6.31 14.66 -4.84
C ILE A 452 -5.86 15.14 -3.48
N ASP A 453 -6.82 15.22 -2.57
CA ASP A 453 -6.59 15.45 -1.15
C ASP A 453 -7.38 14.41 -0.35
N VAL A 454 -6.68 13.59 0.41
CA VAL A 454 -7.24 12.48 1.15
C VAL A 454 -6.91 12.65 2.62
N LEU A 455 -7.93 12.60 3.47
CA LEU A 455 -7.81 12.63 4.91
C LEU A 455 -8.34 11.31 5.50
N ASP A 456 -7.58 10.75 6.43
CA ASP A 456 -7.88 9.55 7.19
C ASP A 456 -7.66 9.83 8.67
N GLU A 457 -8.69 9.69 9.50
CA GLU A 457 -8.63 10.07 10.92
C GLU A 457 -9.30 8.99 11.77
N GLU A 458 -8.68 8.63 12.90
CA GLU A 458 -9.32 7.79 13.90
C GLU A 458 -9.03 8.32 15.31
N ASP A 459 -10.09 8.46 16.10
CA ASP A 459 -10.02 8.66 17.54
C ASP A 459 -10.47 7.39 18.25
N TRP A 460 -9.74 6.94 19.28
CA TRP A 460 -10.10 5.74 20.03
C TRP A 460 -9.92 5.89 21.53
N PHE A 461 -10.68 5.04 22.23
CA PHE A 461 -10.53 4.81 23.66
C PHE A 461 -10.78 3.32 23.96
N SER A 462 -9.96 2.70 24.81
CA SER A 462 -10.20 1.35 25.31
C SER A 462 -9.90 1.22 26.79
N VAL A 463 -10.57 0.24 27.40
CA VAL A 463 -10.33 -0.22 28.77
C VAL A 463 -10.24 -1.73 28.73
N ASP A 464 -9.15 -2.27 29.23
CA ASP A 464 -8.89 -3.70 29.33
C ASP A 464 -8.61 -4.06 30.78
N ALA A 465 -9.08 -5.23 31.20
CA ALA A 465 -8.86 -5.77 32.55
C ALA A 465 -8.37 -7.21 32.44
N THR A 466 -7.35 -7.55 33.21
CA THR A 466 -6.84 -8.91 33.37
C THR A 466 -7.01 -9.33 34.82
N TRP A 467 -7.88 -10.32 35.05
CA TRP A 467 -8.02 -10.94 36.35
C TRP A 467 -7.19 -12.23 36.38
N HIS A 468 -6.25 -12.31 37.33
CA HIS A 468 -5.35 -13.46 37.51
C HIS A 468 -5.99 -14.53 38.42
N GLY A 469 -6.02 -15.77 37.92
CA GLY A 469 -6.52 -16.91 38.67
C GLY A 469 -5.67 -17.25 39.92
N SER A 470 -6.27 -17.97 40.85
CA SER A 470 -5.58 -18.35 42.08
C SER A 470 -4.98 -19.77 42.07
N GLY A 471 -4.83 -20.36 40.91
CA GLY A 471 -4.40 -21.76 40.70
C GLY A 471 -5.45 -22.57 39.95
N GLY A 472 -5.09 -23.77 39.50
CA GLY A 472 -5.90 -24.58 38.61
C GLY A 472 -5.66 -24.26 37.12
N MET A 473 -6.56 -24.69 36.24
CA MET A 473 -6.41 -24.52 34.79
C MET A 473 -6.64 -23.09 34.31
N LEU A 474 -7.41 -22.28 35.04
CA LEU A 474 -7.67 -20.88 34.67
C LEU A 474 -6.54 -19.99 35.18
N GLU A 475 -5.66 -19.55 34.25
CA GLU A 475 -4.55 -18.67 34.54
C GLU A 475 -5.02 -17.22 34.66
N SER A 476 -5.78 -16.75 33.68
CA SER A 476 -6.37 -15.42 33.70
C SER A 476 -7.67 -15.31 32.93
N LEU A 477 -8.45 -14.28 33.27
CA LEU A 477 -9.63 -13.87 32.53
C LEU A 477 -9.38 -12.41 32.07
N GLU A 478 -9.33 -12.21 30.76
CA GLU A 478 -9.19 -10.92 30.14
C GLU A 478 -10.55 -10.44 29.61
N PHE A 479 -10.90 -9.19 29.83
CA PHE A 479 -12.10 -8.60 29.29
C PHE A 479 -11.91 -7.10 29.09
N GLY A 480 -12.57 -6.55 28.10
CA GLY A 480 -12.41 -5.13 27.79
C GLY A 480 -13.45 -4.60 26.82
N ALA A 481 -13.40 -3.29 26.65
CA ALA A 481 -14.25 -2.57 25.71
C ALA A 481 -13.44 -1.49 24.99
N ARG A 482 -13.79 -1.27 23.72
CA ARG A 482 -13.20 -0.23 22.86
C ARG A 482 -14.30 0.54 22.15
N TYR A 483 -14.11 1.84 22.00
CA TYR A 483 -14.87 2.69 21.11
C TYR A 483 -13.90 3.45 20.21
N ASN A 484 -14.24 3.52 18.92
CA ASN A 484 -13.52 4.38 17.99
C ASN A 484 -14.46 5.03 16.98
N GLU A 485 -14.08 6.20 16.52
CA GLU A 485 -14.69 6.89 15.40
C GLU A 485 -13.62 7.11 14.34
N HIS A 486 -13.90 6.61 13.13
CA HIS A 486 -13.00 6.69 11.99
C HIS A 486 -13.67 7.45 10.86
N THR A 487 -12.94 8.37 10.25
CA THR A 487 -13.38 9.17 9.11
C THR A 487 -12.38 9.10 7.99
N ARG A 488 -12.87 8.80 6.79
CA ARG A 488 -12.11 8.86 5.55
C ARG A 488 -12.77 9.85 4.60
N GLU A 489 -12.01 10.84 4.13
CA GLU A 489 -12.44 11.84 3.17
C GLU A 489 -11.57 11.77 1.91
N ASN A 490 -12.16 11.97 0.76
CA ASN A 490 -11.49 12.13 -0.52
C ASN A 490 -12.07 13.34 -1.22
N ASP A 491 -11.23 14.28 -1.59
CA ASP A 491 -11.53 15.39 -2.47
C ASP A 491 -10.70 15.31 -3.74
N SER A 492 -11.28 15.66 -4.89
CA SER A 492 -10.63 15.50 -6.18
C SER A 492 -11.09 16.59 -7.15
N TRP A 493 -10.11 17.21 -7.80
CA TRP A 493 -10.39 18.21 -8.84
C TRP A 493 -9.40 18.04 -10.01
N ALA A 494 -9.84 18.38 -11.20
CA ALA A 494 -9.01 18.35 -12.40
C ALA A 494 -8.78 19.76 -12.93
N ASN A 495 -7.54 20.14 -13.12
CA ASN A 495 -7.24 21.38 -13.84
C ASN A 495 -7.76 21.25 -15.27
N GLY A 496 -8.32 22.30 -15.80
CA GLY A 496 -8.74 22.36 -17.19
C GLY A 496 -7.55 22.73 -18.06
N GLY A 497 -7.44 22.11 -19.19
CA GLY A 497 -6.40 22.53 -20.11
C GLY A 497 -6.86 22.53 -21.56
N PRO A 498 -6.12 23.23 -22.43
CA PRO A 498 -5.37 24.41 -22.10
C PRO A 498 -6.27 25.61 -21.81
N GLY A 499 -5.88 26.46 -20.87
CA GLY A 499 -6.52 27.76 -20.67
C GLY A 499 -5.83 28.87 -21.51
N CYS A 500 -6.39 30.05 -21.44
CA CYS A 500 -5.81 31.25 -22.02
C CYS A 500 -4.96 32.00 -20.98
N GLY A 501 -3.64 32.00 -21.14
CA GLY A 501 -2.69 32.70 -20.28
C GLY A 501 -2.05 33.89 -21.00
N ASN A 502 -1.64 34.92 -20.25
CA ASN A 502 -0.95 36.09 -20.77
C ASN A 502 0.59 36.04 -20.61
N GLY A 503 1.12 34.92 -20.08
CA GLY A 503 2.56 34.74 -19.84
C GLY A 503 3.16 35.59 -18.72
N ALA A 504 2.40 36.49 -18.12
CA ALA A 504 2.87 37.44 -17.11
C ALA A 504 2.43 37.11 -15.68
N GLY A 505 1.95 35.89 -15.44
CA GLY A 505 1.48 35.42 -14.09
C GLY A 505 0.13 35.98 -13.67
N GLY A 506 -0.70 36.45 -14.61
CA GLY A 506 -2.10 36.81 -14.40
C GLY A 506 -3.00 35.55 -14.31
N PRO A 507 -4.32 35.75 -14.04
CA PRO A 507 -5.27 34.66 -14.02
C PRO A 507 -5.35 33.98 -15.38
N VAL A 508 -5.36 32.65 -15.38
CA VAL A 508 -5.62 31.84 -16.57
C VAL A 508 -7.12 31.78 -16.77
N LEU A 509 -7.59 32.19 -17.94
CA LEU A 509 -9.00 32.16 -18.32
C LEU A 509 -9.37 30.80 -18.93
N PRO A 510 -10.61 30.32 -18.80
CA PRO A 510 -11.06 29.13 -19.51
C PRO A 510 -10.99 29.37 -21.03
N LEU A 511 -10.65 28.33 -21.77
CA LEU A 511 -10.66 28.36 -23.22
C LEU A 511 -12.12 28.35 -23.71
N ASP A 512 -12.46 29.20 -24.64
CA ASP A 512 -13.78 29.14 -25.28
C ASP A 512 -13.81 28.08 -26.39
N TRP A 513 -14.52 26.98 -26.13
CA TRP A 513 -14.70 25.85 -27.06
C TRP A 513 -15.85 26.03 -28.03
N GLY A 514 -16.55 27.16 -27.99
CA GLY A 514 -17.89 27.31 -28.56
C GLY A 514 -17.98 27.86 -30.00
N ARG A 515 -16.88 28.09 -30.70
CA ARG A 515 -16.91 28.66 -32.05
C ARG A 515 -16.00 27.92 -33.02
N ASP A 516 -16.64 27.24 -33.98
CA ASP A 516 -16.08 26.81 -35.29
C ASP A 516 -14.65 26.26 -35.26
N ASP A 517 -14.39 25.16 -34.53
CA ASP A 517 -13.09 24.44 -34.49
C ASP A 517 -11.84 25.31 -34.25
N ASN A 518 -12.00 26.58 -33.91
CA ASN A 518 -10.92 27.49 -33.56
C ASN A 518 -10.97 27.86 -32.07
N PHE A 519 -9.90 27.57 -31.38
CA PHE A 519 -9.74 27.87 -29.95
C PHE A 519 -9.32 29.35 -29.81
N PHE A 520 -10.21 30.18 -29.27
CA PHE A 520 -9.95 31.60 -29.09
C PHE A 520 -9.57 31.97 -27.68
N CYS A 521 -8.47 32.68 -27.59
CA CYS A 521 -8.15 33.45 -26.40
C CYS A 521 -8.48 34.92 -26.60
N PRO A 522 -8.87 35.67 -25.56
CA PRO A 522 -9.02 37.13 -25.63
C PRO A 522 -7.72 37.84 -26.06
N ASP A 523 -7.83 39.03 -26.56
CA ASP A 523 -6.67 39.87 -26.96
C ASP A 523 -5.65 39.96 -25.82
N GLY A 524 -4.38 39.71 -26.13
CA GLY A 524 -3.29 39.67 -25.15
C GLY A 524 -3.12 38.35 -24.40
N TYR A 525 -3.95 37.32 -24.67
CA TYR A 525 -3.84 35.98 -24.14
C TYR A 525 -3.52 34.99 -25.25
N SER A 526 -2.90 33.87 -24.88
CA SER A 526 -2.57 32.76 -25.80
C SER A 526 -2.75 31.43 -25.09
N SER A 527 -2.92 30.35 -25.83
CA SER A 527 -2.99 28.99 -25.31
C SER A 527 -1.81 28.14 -25.79
N LEU A 528 -1.67 26.93 -25.24
CA LEU A 528 -0.60 25.98 -25.61
C LEU A 528 -0.74 25.41 -27.03
N TYR A 529 -1.84 25.69 -27.75
CA TYR A 529 -1.91 25.42 -29.20
C TYR A 529 -0.92 26.27 -30.00
N ASN A 530 -0.49 27.41 -29.46
CA ASN A 530 0.60 28.19 -30.03
C ASN A 530 1.96 27.56 -29.67
N GLN A 531 2.55 26.80 -30.56
CA GLN A 531 3.82 26.11 -30.36
C GLN A 531 5.01 27.05 -30.05
N ALA A 532 4.91 28.34 -30.35
CA ALA A 532 5.93 29.32 -30.00
C ALA A 532 6.07 29.51 -28.46
N LEU A 533 5.10 29.05 -27.68
CA LEU A 533 5.12 29.09 -26.23
C LEU A 533 5.80 27.85 -25.61
N TRP A 534 6.08 26.83 -26.42
CA TRP A 534 6.67 25.60 -25.93
C TRP A 534 8.13 25.78 -25.52
N PRO A 535 8.67 24.97 -24.61
CA PRO A 535 10.06 24.97 -24.26
C PRO A 535 10.94 24.70 -25.50
N THR A 536 12.02 25.46 -25.67
CA THR A 536 12.95 25.27 -26.78
C THR A 536 14.08 24.29 -26.46
N ALA A 537 14.32 24.03 -25.15
CA ALA A 537 15.36 23.10 -24.72
C ALA A 537 14.83 21.67 -24.71
N LEU A 538 15.34 20.85 -25.62
CA LEU A 538 15.04 19.42 -25.69
C LEU A 538 16.11 18.62 -24.98
N HIS A 539 15.68 17.74 -24.10
CA HIS A 539 16.50 16.71 -23.48
C HIS A 539 16.30 15.38 -24.22
N ARG A 540 17.13 14.39 -23.94
CA ARG A 540 16.99 13.03 -24.49
C ARG A 540 16.92 12.01 -23.37
N TYR A 541 16.23 10.91 -23.62
CA TYR A 541 16.24 9.76 -22.72
C TYR A 541 17.70 9.34 -22.44
N PRO A 542 17.99 8.83 -21.24
CA PRO A 542 19.33 8.35 -20.91
C PRO A 542 19.83 7.31 -21.92
N GLY A 543 21.12 7.32 -22.27
CA GLY A 543 21.68 6.45 -23.30
C GLY A 543 21.61 4.94 -22.95
N ASP A 544 21.34 4.60 -21.70
CA ASP A 544 21.11 3.25 -21.22
C ASP A 544 19.63 2.90 -21.03
N TYR A 545 18.71 3.78 -21.40
CA TYR A 545 17.27 3.59 -21.29
C TYR A 545 16.82 2.28 -21.97
N GLY A 546 15.99 1.51 -21.26
CA GLY A 546 15.46 0.24 -21.75
C GLY A 546 16.47 -0.90 -21.84
N LYS A 547 17.72 -0.71 -21.40
CA LYS A 547 18.72 -1.77 -21.37
C LYS A 547 18.27 -2.88 -20.40
N GLY A 548 18.24 -4.11 -20.85
CA GLY A 548 17.86 -5.27 -20.04
C GLY A 548 16.35 -5.59 -20.03
N ILE A 549 15.47 -4.72 -20.57
CA ILE A 549 14.04 -5.01 -20.69
C ILE A 549 13.79 -5.99 -21.85
N GLY A 550 14.56 -5.90 -22.92
CA GLY A 550 14.33 -6.63 -24.17
C GLY A 550 13.49 -5.83 -25.16
N GLY A 551 13.01 -6.49 -26.23
CA GLY A 551 12.20 -5.88 -27.28
C GLY A 551 12.95 -4.85 -28.16
N ILE A 552 12.35 -4.50 -29.29
CA ILE A 552 12.81 -3.46 -30.21
C ILE A 552 11.79 -2.34 -30.21
N PHE A 553 12.12 -1.20 -29.63
CA PHE A 553 11.24 -0.04 -29.52
C PHE A 553 12.06 1.26 -29.43
N PRO A 554 11.46 2.43 -29.70
CA PRO A 554 12.14 3.74 -29.63
C PRO A 554 12.74 3.99 -28.25
N ARG A 555 14.06 4.25 -28.20
CA ARG A 555 14.83 4.51 -26.98
C ARG A 555 15.47 5.90 -26.94
N ASP A 556 15.72 6.50 -28.09
CA ASP A 556 16.21 7.87 -28.20
C ASP A 556 15.06 8.84 -28.39
N VAL A 557 14.31 9.09 -27.29
CA VAL A 557 13.14 9.97 -27.29
C VAL A 557 13.51 11.32 -26.65
N TRP A 558 13.04 12.40 -27.22
CA TRP A 558 13.19 13.73 -26.65
C TRP A 558 12.20 13.98 -25.49
N TYR A 559 12.48 14.92 -24.62
CA TYR A 559 11.54 15.40 -23.60
C TYR A 559 11.84 16.83 -23.14
N PHE A 560 10.83 17.48 -22.55
CA PHE A 560 10.99 18.75 -21.82
C PHE A 560 11.36 18.46 -20.36
N ALA A 561 12.13 19.34 -19.73
CA ALA A 561 12.40 19.22 -18.29
C ALA A 561 11.11 19.40 -17.49
N SER A 562 10.98 18.69 -16.35
CA SER A 562 9.80 18.78 -15.48
C SER A 562 9.48 20.22 -15.07
N ARG A 563 10.47 21.03 -14.73
CA ARG A 563 10.32 22.45 -14.38
C ARG A 563 9.68 23.28 -15.50
N ASP A 564 9.95 22.93 -16.76
CA ASP A 564 9.42 23.65 -17.91
C ASP A 564 7.95 23.24 -18.15
N ILE A 565 7.63 21.98 -17.94
CA ILE A 565 6.24 21.49 -17.92
C ILE A 565 5.45 22.15 -16.79
N ASP A 566 6.04 22.25 -15.59
CA ASP A 566 5.41 22.92 -14.44
C ASP A 566 5.15 24.40 -14.74
N ALA A 567 6.10 25.08 -15.38
CA ALA A 567 5.93 26.48 -15.77
C ALA A 567 4.82 26.68 -16.82
N LEU A 568 4.67 25.75 -17.77
CA LEU A 568 3.55 25.75 -18.71
C LEU A 568 2.21 25.55 -17.97
N GLY A 569 2.17 24.62 -17.01
CA GLY A 569 0.98 24.41 -16.18
C GLY A 569 0.56 25.67 -15.44
N ASP A 570 1.52 26.33 -14.77
CA ASP A 570 1.25 27.57 -14.04
C ASP A 570 0.77 28.72 -14.95
N ALA A 571 1.25 28.76 -16.18
CA ALA A 571 0.96 29.85 -17.10
C ALA A 571 -0.31 29.64 -17.95
N TYR A 572 -0.69 28.39 -18.21
CA TYR A 572 -1.70 28.06 -19.23
C TYR A 572 -2.73 26.98 -18.85
N LEU A 573 -2.67 26.37 -17.66
CA LEU A 573 -3.75 25.50 -17.19
C LEU A 573 -4.77 26.29 -16.38
N TYR A 574 -6.04 26.18 -16.76
CA TYR A 574 -7.14 26.74 -15.98
C TYR A 574 -7.40 25.90 -14.75
N ALA A 575 -7.18 26.46 -13.57
CA ALA A 575 -7.36 25.80 -12.28
C ALA A 575 -8.37 26.56 -11.43
N ASP A 576 -9.57 25.99 -11.26
CA ASP A 576 -10.60 26.51 -10.36
C ASP A 576 -11.10 25.34 -9.52
N PRO A 577 -10.80 25.29 -8.22
CA PRO A 577 -11.13 24.13 -7.38
C PRO A 577 -12.64 23.95 -7.15
N VAL A 578 -13.46 24.93 -7.44
CA VAL A 578 -14.93 24.83 -7.36
C VAL A 578 -15.50 24.34 -8.69
N VAL A 579 -15.23 25.08 -9.78
CA VAL A 579 -15.74 24.75 -11.12
C VAL A 579 -15.15 23.46 -11.65
N ARG A 580 -13.90 23.16 -11.31
CA ARG A 580 -13.18 21.97 -11.77
C ARG A 580 -13.16 20.83 -10.76
N ASN A 581 -14.00 20.87 -9.72
CA ASN A 581 -14.15 19.78 -8.76
C ASN A 581 -14.85 18.58 -9.42
N MET A 582 -14.27 17.41 -9.24
CA MET A 582 -14.77 16.11 -9.74
C MET A 582 -15.65 15.49 -8.65
N PHE A 583 -16.86 16.04 -8.49
CA PHE A 583 -17.76 15.66 -7.39
C PHE A 583 -18.10 14.17 -7.34
N GLU A 584 -18.01 13.45 -8.45
CA GLU A 584 -18.15 11.98 -8.50
C GLU A 584 -17.06 11.25 -7.70
N ASN A 585 -15.90 11.87 -7.48
CA ASN A 585 -14.80 11.32 -6.69
C ASN A 585 -14.75 11.87 -5.26
N VAL A 586 -15.63 12.81 -4.92
CA VAL A 586 -15.69 13.41 -3.57
C VAL A 586 -16.61 12.58 -2.69
N TYR A 587 -16.05 12.04 -1.60
CA TYR A 587 -16.83 11.28 -0.64
C TYR A 587 -16.27 11.40 0.77
N ARG A 588 -17.14 11.10 1.75
CA ARG A 588 -16.77 10.94 3.16
C ARG A 588 -17.41 9.69 3.71
N VAL A 589 -16.60 8.78 4.25
CA VAL A 589 -17.03 7.60 5.01
C VAL A 589 -16.75 7.87 6.49
N ASN A 590 -17.77 7.77 7.34
CA ASN A 590 -17.62 7.83 8.79
C ASN A 590 -18.10 6.50 9.38
N GLU A 591 -17.25 5.88 10.21
CA GLU A 591 -17.53 4.62 10.91
C GLU A 591 -17.41 4.83 12.42
N LYS A 592 -18.45 4.46 13.16
CA LYS A 592 -18.46 4.44 14.62
C LYS A 592 -18.52 3.00 15.07
N THR A 593 -17.49 2.56 15.80
CA THR A 593 -17.38 1.16 16.23
C THR A 593 -17.36 1.09 17.76
N ALA A 594 -18.23 0.25 18.30
CA ALA A 594 -18.19 -0.18 19.69
C ALA A 594 -17.92 -1.69 19.76
N ALA A 595 -16.93 -2.10 20.53
CA ALA A 595 -16.56 -3.48 20.70
C ALA A 595 -16.36 -3.84 22.17
N ALA A 596 -16.66 -5.10 22.54
CA ALA A 596 -16.35 -5.65 23.84
C ALA A 596 -15.93 -7.12 23.70
N TYR A 597 -15.04 -7.57 24.58
CA TYR A 597 -14.56 -8.95 24.53
C TYR A 597 -14.43 -9.57 25.92
N VAL A 598 -14.41 -10.90 25.94
CA VAL A 598 -13.96 -11.71 27.06
C VAL A 598 -13.12 -12.87 26.54
N GLN A 599 -12.00 -13.16 27.24
CA GLN A 599 -11.07 -14.24 26.90
C GLN A 599 -10.57 -14.90 28.17
N ALA A 600 -10.70 -16.23 28.24
CA ALA A 600 -10.09 -17.04 29.28
C ALA A 600 -8.75 -17.61 28.77
N ASN A 601 -7.69 -17.43 29.54
CA ASN A 601 -6.40 -18.05 29.33
C ASN A 601 -6.29 -19.26 30.25
N LEU A 602 -6.03 -20.40 29.66
CA LEU A 602 -5.98 -21.69 30.34
C LEU A 602 -4.59 -22.29 30.20
N SER A 603 -4.13 -22.96 31.25
CA SER A 603 -2.84 -23.69 31.21
C SER A 603 -2.89 -25.00 31.94
N GLY A 604 -2.08 -25.95 31.48
CA GLY A 604 -1.88 -27.25 32.12
C GLY A 604 -0.42 -27.67 32.02
N GLU A 605 -0.07 -28.90 32.43
CA GLU A 605 1.34 -29.32 32.47
C GLU A 605 2.08 -29.22 31.11
N ARG A 606 1.36 -29.49 30.02
CA ARG A 606 1.93 -29.54 28.66
C ARG A 606 1.07 -28.82 27.62
N TRP A 607 0.12 -28.02 28.03
CA TRP A 607 -0.77 -27.32 27.12
C TRP A 607 -1.16 -25.95 27.65
N ASP A 608 -1.35 -25.05 26.72
CA ASP A 608 -1.89 -23.71 26.92
C ASP A 608 -3.03 -23.48 25.92
N ALA A 609 -4.02 -22.70 26.32
CA ALA A 609 -5.11 -22.31 25.44
C ALA A 609 -5.62 -20.92 25.76
N ASN A 610 -6.18 -20.26 24.78
CA ASN A 610 -7.11 -19.16 25.01
C ASN A 610 -8.44 -19.44 24.30
N VAL A 611 -9.53 -19.07 24.97
CA VAL A 611 -10.90 -19.17 24.45
C VAL A 611 -11.59 -17.85 24.72
N GLY A 612 -12.06 -17.21 23.68
CA GLY A 612 -12.68 -15.89 23.84
C GLY A 612 -13.72 -15.59 22.78
N VAL A 613 -14.42 -14.51 22.99
CA VAL A 613 -15.39 -13.94 22.06
C VAL A 613 -15.33 -12.42 22.11
N ARG A 614 -15.39 -11.81 20.93
CA ARG A 614 -15.50 -10.37 20.76
C ARG A 614 -16.81 -10.03 20.06
N PHE A 615 -17.55 -9.12 20.62
CA PHE A 615 -18.72 -8.49 20.00
C PHE A 615 -18.33 -7.17 19.39
N VAL A 616 -18.79 -6.90 18.18
CA VAL A 616 -18.52 -5.67 17.43
C VAL A 616 -19.81 -5.13 16.85
N GLN A 617 -20.08 -3.85 17.07
CA GLN A 617 -21.12 -3.10 16.39
C GLN A 617 -20.47 -1.94 15.65
N THR A 618 -20.82 -1.75 14.37
CA THR A 618 -20.34 -0.65 13.55
C THR A 618 -21.51 0.05 12.87
N ASP A 619 -21.57 1.37 12.98
CA ASP A 619 -22.50 2.24 12.26
C ASP A 619 -21.70 3.00 11.18
N VAL A 620 -22.11 2.87 9.92
CA VAL A 620 -21.45 3.45 8.74
C VAL A 620 -22.31 4.54 8.14
N THR A 621 -21.73 5.70 7.88
CA THR A 621 -22.38 6.79 7.13
C THR A 621 -21.49 7.17 5.96
N VAL A 622 -22.04 7.11 4.75
CA VAL A 622 -21.34 7.46 3.50
C VAL A 622 -22.02 8.68 2.89
N ASN A 623 -21.26 9.76 2.73
CA ASN A 623 -21.66 10.93 1.97
C ASN A 623 -20.96 10.86 0.60
N PHE A 624 -21.69 11.03 -0.48
CA PHE A 624 -21.19 10.98 -1.85
C PHE A 624 -22.06 11.86 -2.75
N ASN A 625 -21.65 12.05 -4.01
CA ASN A 625 -22.41 12.83 -4.97
C ASN A 625 -22.80 11.96 -6.16
N GLN A 626 -24.06 12.03 -6.56
CA GLN A 626 -24.59 11.34 -7.72
C GLN A 626 -24.71 12.31 -8.88
N ALA A 627 -24.17 11.97 -10.04
CA ALA A 627 -24.35 12.75 -11.25
C ALA A 627 -25.83 12.77 -11.65
N LEU A 628 -26.30 13.93 -12.09
CA LEU A 628 -27.69 14.15 -12.55
C LEU A 628 -27.70 14.26 -14.08
N PRO A 629 -28.79 13.81 -14.72
CA PRO A 629 -29.02 14.06 -16.13
C PRO A 629 -29.09 15.57 -16.44
N ALA A 630 -28.66 15.97 -17.61
CA ALA A 630 -28.74 17.36 -18.06
C ALA A 630 -30.17 17.90 -17.93
N GLY A 631 -30.30 19.11 -17.35
CA GLY A 631 -31.61 19.75 -17.17
C GLY A 631 -32.41 19.27 -15.95
N VAL A 632 -31.96 18.25 -15.23
CA VAL A 632 -32.60 17.77 -13.99
C VAL A 632 -31.91 18.44 -12.79
N LEU A 633 -32.51 19.43 -12.22
CA LEU A 633 -31.95 20.24 -11.12
C LEU A 633 -32.86 20.22 -9.89
N PRO A 634 -32.87 19.14 -9.09
CA PRO A 634 -33.62 19.12 -7.83
C PRO A 634 -33.06 20.12 -6.82
N PRO A 635 -33.82 20.48 -5.79
CA PRO A 635 -33.35 21.38 -4.73
C PRO A 635 -32.07 20.83 -4.06
N GLY A 636 -31.04 21.69 -3.95
CA GLY A 636 -29.76 21.33 -3.35
C GLY A 636 -28.79 20.67 -4.34
N ALA A 637 -29.09 20.62 -5.63
CA ALA A 637 -28.14 20.17 -6.65
C ALA A 637 -26.94 21.13 -6.73
N ILE A 638 -25.75 20.55 -6.89
CA ILE A 638 -24.50 21.27 -7.20
C ILE A 638 -24.50 21.55 -8.70
N THR A 639 -24.44 22.80 -9.12
CA THR A 639 -24.54 23.21 -10.52
C THR A 639 -23.29 23.91 -11.06
N ASP A 640 -22.33 24.21 -10.18
CA ASP A 640 -21.16 25.00 -10.53
C ASP A 640 -19.98 24.16 -11.07
N SER A 641 -20.14 22.82 -11.19
CA SER A 641 -19.11 21.97 -11.74
C SER A 641 -19.12 21.96 -13.27
N ALA A 642 -17.93 22.04 -13.88
CA ALA A 642 -17.72 21.86 -15.32
C ALA A 642 -18.02 20.42 -15.81
N PHE A 643 -18.14 19.46 -14.90
CA PHE A 643 -18.38 18.04 -15.20
C PHE A 643 -19.88 17.65 -15.11
N GLY A 644 -20.76 18.62 -14.89
CA GLY A 644 -22.22 18.43 -14.84
C GLY A 644 -22.80 18.69 -13.46
N PRO A 645 -24.14 18.61 -13.35
CA PRO A 645 -24.84 18.78 -12.09
C PRO A 645 -24.76 17.50 -11.24
N TYR A 646 -24.64 17.66 -9.92
CA TYR A 646 -24.60 16.56 -8.97
C TYR A 646 -25.60 16.76 -7.83
N GLN A 647 -26.11 15.65 -7.30
CA GLN A 647 -26.95 15.63 -6.11
C GLN A 647 -26.19 15.00 -4.95
N PRO A 648 -25.94 15.73 -3.85
CA PRO A 648 -25.42 15.15 -2.62
C PRO A 648 -26.34 14.06 -2.07
N GLN A 649 -25.78 12.92 -1.72
CA GLN A 649 -26.46 11.75 -1.17
C GLN A 649 -25.84 11.32 0.14
N VAL A 650 -26.65 10.69 1.00
CA VAL A 650 -26.20 10.08 2.26
C VAL A 650 -26.76 8.67 2.34
N ALA A 651 -25.90 7.69 2.41
CA ALA A 651 -26.25 6.31 2.71
C ALA A 651 -25.84 5.96 4.14
N LYS A 652 -26.65 5.10 4.79
CA LYS A 652 -26.36 4.59 6.13
C LYS A 652 -26.48 3.09 6.13
N ASN A 653 -25.54 2.43 6.80
CA ASN A 653 -25.55 0.99 7.02
C ASN A 653 -25.10 0.70 8.46
N ASP A 654 -25.59 -0.38 9.07
CA ASP A 654 -25.13 -0.84 10.37
C ASP A 654 -25.03 -2.36 10.40
N TYR A 655 -24.09 -2.88 11.17
CA TYR A 655 -23.95 -4.32 11.36
C TYR A 655 -23.42 -4.68 12.74
N ARG A 656 -23.76 -5.89 13.17
CA ARG A 656 -23.30 -6.50 14.41
C ARG A 656 -22.72 -7.87 14.13
N LYS A 657 -21.54 -8.15 14.66
CA LYS A 657 -20.87 -9.43 14.44
C LYS A 657 -20.33 -9.98 15.76
N LEU A 658 -20.39 -11.29 15.90
CA LEU A 658 -19.82 -12.02 17.03
C LEU A 658 -18.63 -12.83 16.51
N LEU A 659 -17.47 -12.65 17.12
CA LEU A 659 -16.18 -13.17 16.69
C LEU A 659 -15.57 -14.08 17.76
N PRO A 660 -15.95 -15.37 17.82
CA PRO A 660 -15.32 -16.34 18.71
C PRO A 660 -13.91 -16.69 18.22
N SER A 661 -13.00 -16.98 19.15
CA SER A 661 -11.67 -17.48 18.86
C SER A 661 -11.22 -18.49 19.91
N VAL A 662 -10.54 -19.54 19.44
CA VAL A 662 -9.91 -20.57 20.25
C VAL A 662 -8.52 -20.81 19.69
N ASN A 663 -7.51 -20.71 20.53
CA ASN A 663 -6.14 -21.13 20.22
C ASN A 663 -5.73 -22.17 21.27
N PHE A 664 -5.16 -23.26 20.81
CA PHE A 664 -4.68 -24.37 21.64
C PHE A 664 -3.25 -24.73 21.24
N ARG A 665 -2.35 -24.74 22.20
CA ARG A 665 -0.96 -25.17 22.10
C ARG A 665 -0.76 -26.41 22.95
N TYR A 666 -0.04 -27.39 22.41
CA TYR A 666 0.29 -28.62 23.14
C TYR A 666 1.76 -29.01 22.91
N ASP A 667 2.52 -29.14 23.98
CA ASP A 667 3.90 -29.61 23.96
C ASP A 667 3.93 -31.15 23.89
N LEU A 668 3.97 -31.71 22.66
CA LEU A 668 4.09 -33.14 22.41
C LEU A 668 5.33 -33.73 23.07
N THR A 669 6.43 -33.02 22.95
CA THR A 669 7.71 -33.20 23.66
C THR A 669 8.28 -31.84 24.02
N ASP A 670 9.40 -31.81 24.76
CA ASP A 670 10.09 -30.56 25.07
C ASP A 670 10.62 -29.83 23.82
N ALA A 671 10.72 -30.54 22.69
CA ALA A 671 11.20 -29.98 21.42
C ALA A 671 10.12 -29.90 20.34
N LEU A 672 8.93 -30.45 20.54
CA LEU A 672 7.89 -30.56 19.53
C LEU A 672 6.57 -29.98 20.04
N VAL A 673 6.12 -28.92 19.40
CA VAL A 673 4.91 -28.16 19.75
C VAL A 673 3.88 -28.30 18.63
N ALA A 674 2.64 -28.65 18.99
CA ALA A 674 1.48 -28.62 18.10
C ALA A 674 0.58 -27.45 18.45
N ARG A 675 0.02 -26.78 17.44
CA ARG A 675 -0.96 -25.70 17.62
C ARG A 675 -2.17 -25.94 16.74
N VAL A 676 -3.34 -25.61 17.27
CA VAL A 676 -4.61 -25.59 16.52
C VAL A 676 -5.35 -24.33 16.88
N ALA A 677 -5.92 -23.67 15.89
CA ALA A 677 -6.76 -22.51 16.12
C ALA A 677 -8.03 -22.57 15.25
N VAL A 678 -9.13 -22.08 15.83
CA VAL A 678 -10.39 -21.88 15.12
C VAL A 678 -10.91 -20.51 15.51
N SER A 679 -11.28 -19.70 14.51
CA SER A 679 -11.73 -18.35 14.79
C SER A 679 -12.71 -17.84 13.75
N ARG A 680 -13.47 -16.83 14.14
CA ARG A 680 -14.25 -16.00 13.26
C ARG A 680 -13.73 -14.57 13.31
N THR A 681 -13.50 -13.97 12.14
CA THR A 681 -12.93 -12.63 12.00
C THR A 681 -13.77 -11.79 11.05
N LEU A 682 -13.55 -10.49 11.05
CA LEU A 682 -14.17 -9.60 10.07
C LEU A 682 -13.14 -8.64 9.44
N THR A 683 -13.40 -8.23 8.21
CA THR A 683 -12.75 -7.10 7.56
C THR A 683 -13.81 -6.21 6.92
N ARG A 684 -13.73 -4.92 7.16
CA ARG A 684 -14.65 -3.93 6.59
C ARG A 684 -14.35 -3.71 5.09
N PRO A 685 -15.36 -3.35 4.27
CA PRO A 685 -15.15 -3.03 2.86
C PRO A 685 -14.18 -1.88 2.68
N ASP A 686 -13.43 -1.88 1.58
CA ASP A 686 -12.56 -0.77 1.22
C ASP A 686 -13.35 0.52 1.00
N TYR A 687 -12.76 1.66 1.31
CA TYR A 687 -13.48 2.95 1.28
C TYR A 687 -13.97 3.31 -0.11
N SER A 688 -13.18 3.05 -1.16
CA SER A 688 -13.58 3.27 -2.55
C SER A 688 -14.74 2.37 -2.99
N ALA A 689 -14.86 1.18 -2.41
CA ALA A 689 -15.98 0.27 -2.69
C ALA A 689 -17.30 0.74 -2.04
N LEU A 690 -17.22 1.51 -0.96
CA LEU A 690 -18.40 2.03 -0.22
C LEU A 690 -18.97 3.30 -0.84
N THR A 691 -18.31 3.96 -1.80
CA THR A 691 -18.88 5.15 -2.45
C THR A 691 -20.15 4.75 -3.22
N GLY A 692 -21.15 5.63 -3.25
CA GLY A 692 -22.34 5.40 -4.08
C GLY A 692 -22.24 6.05 -5.47
N ALA A 693 -21.11 6.68 -5.75
CA ALA A 693 -20.88 7.43 -6.98
C ALA A 693 -20.63 6.50 -8.17
N LEU A 694 -21.00 6.98 -9.36
CA LEU A 694 -20.80 6.31 -10.64
C LEU A 694 -19.91 7.18 -11.51
N ASN A 695 -18.77 6.65 -11.92
CA ASN A 695 -17.85 7.26 -12.87
C ASN A 695 -18.02 6.61 -14.24
N LEU A 696 -18.36 7.39 -15.26
CA LEU A 696 -18.54 6.92 -16.63
C LEU A 696 -17.46 7.48 -17.55
N ASN A 697 -17.00 6.64 -18.46
CA ASN A 697 -16.12 7.01 -19.56
C ASN A 697 -16.88 6.88 -20.87
N ASP A 698 -17.31 7.98 -21.43
CA ASP A 698 -18.14 8.04 -22.64
C ASP A 698 -17.47 7.45 -23.86
N LEU A 699 -16.15 7.68 -24.00
CA LEU A 699 -15.39 7.18 -25.17
C LEU A 699 -15.19 5.66 -25.12
N ALA A 700 -15.03 5.11 -23.92
CA ALA A 700 -14.84 3.67 -23.73
C ALA A 700 -16.15 2.92 -23.46
N LEU A 701 -17.29 3.62 -23.32
CA LEU A 701 -18.59 3.08 -22.89
C LEU A 701 -18.43 2.17 -21.67
N SER A 702 -17.64 2.59 -20.72
CA SER A 702 -17.33 1.84 -19.50
C SER A 702 -17.50 2.73 -18.27
N GLY A 703 -17.55 2.12 -17.08
CA GLY A 703 -17.67 2.86 -15.85
C GLY A 703 -17.25 2.08 -14.63
N THR A 704 -17.12 2.79 -13.53
CA THR A 704 -16.92 2.22 -12.19
C THR A 704 -17.94 2.81 -11.23
N GLY A 705 -18.48 1.97 -10.36
CA GLY A 705 -19.41 2.38 -9.32
C GLY A 705 -19.05 1.76 -7.98
N GLY A 706 -19.54 2.33 -6.91
CA GLY A 706 -19.43 1.75 -5.57
C GLY A 706 -20.76 1.20 -5.08
N ASN A 707 -20.75 0.67 -3.82
CA ASN A 707 -21.95 0.16 -3.16
C ASN A 707 -21.87 0.42 -1.64
N PRO A 708 -22.59 1.44 -1.13
CA PRO A 708 -22.54 1.79 0.29
C PRO A 708 -23.23 0.76 1.21
N TYR A 709 -23.89 -0.25 0.66
CA TYR A 709 -24.61 -1.30 1.38
C TYR A 709 -23.86 -2.64 1.41
N LEU A 710 -22.55 -2.64 1.13
CA LEU A 710 -21.73 -3.84 1.25
C LEU A 710 -21.68 -4.32 2.70
N ASP A 711 -21.88 -5.62 2.89
CA ASP A 711 -21.60 -6.29 4.16
C ASP A 711 -20.08 -6.42 4.38
N PRO A 712 -19.61 -6.40 5.65
CA PRO A 712 -18.23 -6.70 5.94
C PRO A 712 -17.92 -8.16 5.67
N ILE A 713 -16.75 -8.42 5.13
CA ILE A 713 -16.21 -9.78 4.92
C ILE A 713 -16.12 -10.47 6.28
N VAL A 714 -16.73 -11.62 6.44
CA VAL A 714 -16.63 -12.46 7.63
C VAL A 714 -15.93 -13.75 7.25
N SER A 715 -14.79 -14.03 7.87
CA SER A 715 -14.01 -15.24 7.62
C SER A 715 -14.09 -16.21 8.82
N THR A 716 -14.31 -17.48 8.52
CA THR A 716 -14.12 -18.58 9.48
C THR A 716 -12.80 -19.24 9.16
N ASN A 717 -11.86 -19.18 10.09
CA ASN A 717 -10.47 -19.60 9.90
C ASN A 717 -10.19 -20.87 10.73
N PHE A 718 -9.47 -21.81 10.10
CA PHE A 718 -8.91 -23.02 10.73
C PHE A 718 -7.42 -23.05 10.47
N ASP A 719 -6.65 -23.19 11.53
CA ASP A 719 -5.19 -23.25 11.50
C ASP A 719 -4.71 -24.46 12.29
N ALA A 720 -3.71 -25.17 11.75
CA ALA A 720 -2.97 -26.19 12.49
C ALA A 720 -1.49 -26.10 12.14
N SER A 721 -0.60 -26.27 13.11
CA SER A 721 0.84 -26.32 12.88
C SER A 721 1.54 -27.30 13.81
N LEU A 722 2.69 -27.80 13.33
CA LEU A 722 3.64 -28.61 14.06
C LEU A 722 5.00 -27.92 13.96
N GLU A 723 5.62 -27.65 15.10
CA GLU A 723 6.87 -26.92 15.24
C GLU A 723 7.89 -27.80 15.97
N TRP A 724 9.00 -28.13 15.30
CA TRP A 724 10.05 -28.95 15.87
C TRP A 724 11.31 -28.13 16.12
N TYR A 725 11.57 -27.82 17.36
CA TYR A 725 12.75 -27.11 17.87
C TYR A 725 13.87 -28.14 18.12
N PHE A 726 14.46 -28.68 17.08
CA PHE A 726 15.35 -29.86 17.14
C PHE A 726 16.76 -29.55 17.68
N ALA A 727 17.14 -28.29 17.77
CA ALA A 727 18.39 -27.84 18.38
C ALA A 727 18.24 -26.36 18.82
N PRO A 728 19.16 -25.82 19.65
CA PRO A 728 19.16 -24.41 19.96
C PRO A 728 19.20 -23.55 18.66
N ARG A 729 18.29 -22.61 18.54
CA ARG A 729 18.11 -21.72 17.36
C ARG A 729 17.73 -22.45 16.07
N ALA A 730 17.26 -23.68 16.15
CA ALA A 730 16.85 -24.48 15.00
C ALA A 730 15.37 -24.79 15.07
N LEU A 731 14.68 -24.59 13.97
CA LEU A 731 13.26 -24.83 13.79
C LEU A 731 13.01 -25.54 12.46
N LEU A 732 12.14 -26.54 12.49
CA LEU A 732 11.41 -27.02 11.31
C LEU A 732 9.93 -26.95 11.65
N SER A 733 9.16 -26.17 10.89
CA SER A 733 7.73 -26.09 11.11
C SER A 733 6.94 -26.34 9.83
N ALA A 734 5.76 -26.91 10.00
CA ALA A 734 4.77 -27.11 8.95
C ALA A 734 3.41 -26.68 9.49
N GLY A 735 2.69 -25.87 8.72
CA GLY A 735 1.38 -25.38 9.08
C GLY A 735 0.42 -25.44 7.91
N VAL A 736 -0.85 -25.74 8.18
CA VAL A 736 -1.95 -25.68 7.22
C VAL A 736 -2.96 -24.65 7.67
N PHE A 737 -3.62 -24.01 6.72
CA PHE A 737 -4.68 -23.06 6.98
C PHE A 737 -5.83 -23.21 5.99
N TYR A 738 -7.03 -22.88 6.46
CA TYR A 738 -8.24 -22.80 5.65
C TYR A 738 -9.08 -21.61 6.11
N MET A 739 -9.52 -20.80 5.16
CA MET A 739 -10.37 -19.63 5.39
C MET A 739 -11.62 -19.75 4.52
N ASP A 740 -12.79 -19.69 5.14
CA ASP A 740 -14.10 -19.59 4.49
C ASP A 740 -14.62 -18.17 4.65
N LEU A 741 -14.50 -17.38 3.58
CA LEU A 741 -14.82 -15.95 3.56
C LEU A 741 -16.24 -15.78 3.03
N LYS A 742 -17.14 -15.40 3.93
CA LYS A 742 -18.48 -14.94 3.56
C LYS A 742 -18.42 -13.45 3.25
N ASP A 743 -19.24 -13.04 2.30
CA ASP A 743 -19.36 -11.65 1.94
C ASP A 743 -18.01 -11.05 1.44
N TYR A 744 -17.12 -11.90 0.86
CA TYR A 744 -15.93 -11.41 0.15
C TYR A 744 -16.33 -10.38 -0.91
N ILE A 745 -15.52 -9.37 -1.12
CA ILE A 745 -15.83 -8.29 -2.07
C ILE A 745 -15.08 -8.55 -3.36
N ASP A 746 -15.86 -8.77 -4.40
CA ASP A 746 -15.38 -8.92 -5.78
C ASP A 746 -16.08 -7.88 -6.66
N PHE A 747 -15.64 -7.74 -7.91
CA PHE A 747 -16.16 -6.79 -8.87
C PHE A 747 -16.83 -7.54 -10.01
N ARG A 748 -18.01 -7.09 -10.39
CA ARG A 748 -18.72 -7.58 -11.58
C ARG A 748 -18.99 -6.46 -12.55
N VAL A 749 -18.94 -6.77 -13.81
CA VAL A 749 -19.34 -5.85 -14.87
C VAL A 749 -20.86 -5.98 -15.11
N VAL A 750 -21.58 -4.87 -14.96
CA VAL A 750 -23.02 -4.80 -15.14
C VAL A 750 -23.31 -3.85 -16.30
N PRO A 751 -23.98 -4.30 -17.38
CA PRO A 751 -24.41 -3.39 -18.44
C PRO A 751 -25.54 -2.48 -17.92
N GLY A 752 -25.44 -1.18 -18.19
CA GLY A 752 -26.43 -0.19 -17.82
C GLY A 752 -26.58 0.89 -18.89
N GLU A 753 -27.79 1.41 -19.07
CA GLU A 753 -28.08 2.51 -19.99
C GLU A 753 -27.87 3.85 -19.29
N TYR A 754 -26.93 4.64 -19.80
CA TYR A 754 -26.61 5.96 -19.27
C TYR A 754 -26.51 6.99 -20.40
N LEU A 755 -26.73 8.26 -20.05
CA LEU A 755 -26.57 9.37 -20.99
C LEU A 755 -25.09 9.51 -21.36
N ASN A 756 -24.74 9.38 -22.62
CA ASN A 756 -23.44 9.66 -23.17
C ASN A 756 -23.31 11.18 -23.37
N GLN A 757 -22.61 11.86 -22.44
CA GLN A 757 -22.47 13.31 -22.48
C GLN A 757 -21.70 13.80 -23.70
N THR A 758 -20.65 13.06 -24.08
CA THR A 758 -19.83 13.39 -25.25
C THR A 758 -20.64 13.32 -26.53
N GLU A 759 -21.36 12.22 -26.77
CA GLU A 759 -22.18 12.08 -27.96
C GLU A 759 -23.44 12.98 -27.96
N THR A 760 -24.00 13.23 -26.77
CA THR A 760 -25.11 14.18 -26.61
C THR A 760 -24.67 15.60 -27.03
N ASN A 761 -23.46 16.01 -26.63
CA ASN A 761 -22.92 17.29 -27.04
C ASN A 761 -22.56 17.33 -28.53
N ASN A 762 -21.99 16.26 -29.09
CA ASN A 762 -21.65 16.16 -30.51
C ASN A 762 -22.89 16.22 -31.38
N GLN A 763 -23.97 15.51 -30.99
CA GLN A 763 -25.19 15.40 -31.78
C GLN A 763 -26.26 16.44 -31.42
N GLN A 764 -26.06 17.25 -30.40
CA GLN A 764 -27.00 18.27 -29.90
C GLN A 764 -28.39 17.67 -29.58
N ARG A 765 -28.44 16.41 -29.14
CA ARG A 765 -29.60 15.65 -28.68
C ARG A 765 -29.18 14.62 -27.67
N GLU A 766 -30.05 14.22 -26.77
CA GLU A 766 -29.77 13.13 -25.82
C GLU A 766 -29.41 11.84 -26.58
N VAL A 767 -28.23 11.29 -26.25
CA VAL A 767 -27.75 10.00 -26.74
C VAL A 767 -27.54 9.09 -25.55
N TRP A 768 -28.33 8.06 -25.44
CA TRP A 768 -28.21 7.03 -24.42
C TRP A 768 -27.38 5.88 -24.98
N SER A 769 -26.45 5.38 -24.18
CA SER A 769 -25.54 4.28 -24.56
C SER A 769 -25.47 3.25 -23.46
N THR A 770 -25.24 2.00 -23.86
CA THR A 770 -24.99 0.91 -22.91
C THR A 770 -23.55 0.97 -22.43
N TYR A 771 -23.33 1.17 -21.13
CA TYR A 771 -22.03 1.16 -20.50
C TYR A 771 -21.79 -0.15 -19.76
N LEU A 772 -20.56 -0.62 -19.78
CA LEU A 772 -20.09 -1.73 -18.96
C LEU A 772 -19.52 -1.18 -17.65
N VAL A 773 -20.33 -1.26 -16.58
CA VAL A 773 -19.97 -0.67 -15.28
C VAL A 773 -19.45 -1.74 -14.32
N SER A 774 -18.22 -1.57 -13.85
CA SER A 774 -17.64 -2.39 -12.78
C SER A 774 -18.18 -1.95 -11.44
N GLN A 775 -18.83 -2.86 -10.71
CA GLN A 775 -19.43 -2.60 -9.39
C GLN A 775 -19.00 -3.65 -8.37
N PRO A 776 -18.67 -3.25 -7.13
CA PRO A 776 -18.36 -4.19 -6.05
C PRO A 776 -19.64 -4.87 -5.55
N TYR A 777 -19.52 -6.15 -5.23
CA TYR A 777 -20.59 -6.96 -4.67
C TYR A 777 -20.05 -8.00 -3.69
N ASN A 778 -20.90 -8.47 -2.77
CA ASN A 778 -20.53 -9.54 -1.86
C ASN A 778 -20.69 -10.90 -2.52
N VAL A 779 -19.68 -11.76 -2.37
CA VAL A 779 -19.61 -13.13 -2.88
C VAL A 779 -18.89 -14.02 -1.89
N GLY A 780 -19.14 -15.34 -1.90
CA GLY A 780 -18.33 -16.27 -1.11
C GLY A 780 -16.94 -16.48 -1.74
N ALA A 781 -15.94 -16.74 -0.89
CA ALA A 781 -14.60 -17.13 -1.34
C ALA A 781 -13.95 -18.12 -0.35
N LYS A 782 -12.99 -18.90 -0.82
CA LYS A 782 -12.25 -19.86 -0.01
C LYS A 782 -10.77 -19.74 -0.28
N LEU A 783 -9.98 -19.81 0.78
CA LEU A 783 -8.53 -19.84 0.69
C LEU A 783 -7.99 -20.97 1.54
N LYS A 784 -7.10 -21.80 1.00
CA LYS A 784 -6.42 -22.87 1.70
C LYS A 784 -4.94 -22.87 1.40
N GLY A 785 -4.12 -23.43 2.28
CA GLY A 785 -2.69 -23.47 2.01
C GLY A 785 -1.86 -24.21 3.02
N LEU A 786 -0.57 -24.27 2.69
CA LEU A 786 0.50 -24.89 3.46
C LEU A 786 1.63 -23.87 3.65
N GLU A 787 2.17 -23.79 4.85
CA GLU A 787 3.36 -23.01 5.18
C GLU A 787 4.43 -23.91 5.78
N LEU A 788 5.65 -23.83 5.24
CA LEU A 788 6.83 -24.50 5.76
C LEU A 788 7.85 -23.45 6.19
N ASP A 789 8.51 -23.68 7.31
CA ASP A 789 9.57 -22.83 7.82
C ASP A 789 10.73 -23.67 8.34
N TYR A 790 11.95 -23.34 7.91
CA TYR A 790 13.16 -24.01 8.32
C TYR A 790 14.23 -23.00 8.68
N GLN A 791 14.80 -23.15 9.86
CA GLN A 791 15.90 -22.35 10.34
C GLN A 791 16.91 -23.25 11.02
N GLN A 792 18.20 -23.10 10.65
CA GLN A 792 19.29 -23.88 11.26
C GLN A 792 20.60 -23.11 11.34
N PRO A 793 21.24 -23.01 12.50
CA PRO A 793 22.65 -22.64 12.61
C PRO A 793 23.55 -23.79 12.10
N ILE A 794 24.61 -23.46 11.38
CA ILE A 794 25.60 -24.38 10.83
C ILE A 794 26.95 -24.05 11.43
N GLY A 795 27.40 -24.89 12.36
CA GLY A 795 28.60 -24.63 13.14
C GLY A 795 28.49 -23.35 13.98
N GLU A 796 29.61 -22.67 14.20
CA GLU A 796 29.68 -21.52 15.10
C GLU A 796 29.32 -20.20 14.42
N TYR A 797 29.49 -20.08 13.08
CA TYR A 797 29.43 -18.77 12.40
C TYR A 797 28.38 -18.68 11.31
N PHE A 798 27.88 -19.77 10.78
CA PHE A 798 26.96 -19.79 9.66
C PHE A 798 25.54 -20.18 10.08
N GLY A 799 24.57 -19.87 9.23
CA GLY A 799 23.22 -20.41 9.32
C GLY A 799 22.43 -20.15 8.06
N ILE A 800 21.32 -20.87 7.96
CA ILE A 800 20.36 -20.78 6.87
C ILE A 800 18.95 -20.63 7.44
N ALA A 801 18.13 -19.87 6.72
CA ALA A 801 16.68 -19.79 6.94
C ALA A 801 15.97 -19.89 5.59
N ALA A 802 14.92 -20.68 5.54
CA ALA A 802 14.12 -20.88 4.34
C ALA A 802 12.65 -21.05 4.72
N ASN A 803 11.75 -20.43 3.97
CA ASN A 803 10.34 -20.68 4.11
C ASN A 803 9.68 -20.86 2.74
N PHE A 804 8.54 -21.54 2.74
CA PHE A 804 7.73 -21.80 1.56
C PHE A 804 6.26 -21.70 1.94
N THR A 805 5.48 -21.04 1.10
CA THR A 805 4.02 -20.99 1.23
C THR A 805 3.39 -21.38 -0.10
N TRP A 806 2.45 -22.31 -0.02
CA TRP A 806 1.51 -22.64 -1.07
C TRP A 806 0.13 -22.14 -0.65
N ALA A 807 -0.55 -21.40 -1.51
CA ALA A 807 -1.88 -20.85 -1.26
C ALA A 807 -2.76 -21.01 -2.51
N ASP A 808 -4.01 -21.42 -2.32
CA ASP A 808 -5.00 -21.59 -3.38
C ASP A 808 -6.30 -20.89 -2.94
N GLY A 809 -6.62 -19.80 -3.65
CA GLY A 809 -7.75 -18.91 -3.36
C GLY A 809 -8.70 -18.78 -4.54
N GLU A 810 -9.98 -19.06 -4.28
CA GLU A 810 -11.04 -19.08 -5.32
C GLU A 810 -12.33 -18.43 -4.79
N THR A 811 -12.98 -17.63 -5.64
CA THR A 811 -14.35 -17.13 -5.38
C THR A 811 -15.39 -18.18 -5.75
N GLU A 812 -16.63 -18.07 -5.25
CA GLU A 812 -17.72 -19.00 -5.59
C GLU A 812 -18.05 -19.02 -7.09
N GLY A 813 -17.67 -17.99 -7.83
CA GLY A 813 -17.77 -17.92 -9.29
C GLY A 813 -16.68 -18.70 -10.03
N GLY A 814 -15.71 -19.30 -9.34
CA GLY A 814 -14.56 -19.99 -9.92
C GLY A 814 -13.45 -19.05 -10.40
N GLY A 815 -13.51 -17.76 -10.06
CA GLY A 815 -12.47 -16.79 -10.35
C GLY A 815 -11.35 -16.80 -9.28
N PRO A 816 -10.12 -16.38 -9.64
CA PRO A 816 -9.02 -16.27 -8.67
C PRO A 816 -9.28 -15.15 -7.66
N MET A 817 -8.83 -15.35 -6.43
CA MET A 817 -8.83 -14.26 -5.43
C MET A 817 -7.72 -13.26 -5.74
N ASN A 818 -8.03 -11.96 -5.64
CA ASN A 818 -7.07 -10.89 -5.84
C ASN A 818 -5.89 -10.99 -4.86
N GLY A 819 -4.67 -10.88 -5.39
CA GLY A 819 -3.42 -10.91 -4.63
C GLY A 819 -2.89 -12.30 -4.30
N THR A 820 -3.63 -13.39 -4.58
CA THR A 820 -3.23 -14.75 -4.22
C THR A 820 -2.20 -15.31 -5.18
N SER A 821 -0.97 -15.50 -4.69
CA SER A 821 0.09 -16.22 -5.41
C SER A 821 0.11 -17.68 -4.95
N GLU A 822 0.13 -18.60 -5.89
CA GLU A 822 0.15 -20.03 -5.60
C GLU A 822 1.39 -20.42 -4.80
N ARG A 823 2.56 -19.85 -5.13
CA ARG A 823 3.83 -20.20 -4.50
C ARG A 823 4.64 -18.97 -4.15
N THR A 824 5.07 -18.91 -2.90
CA THR A 824 6.06 -17.92 -2.44
C THR A 824 7.12 -18.62 -1.61
N TYR A 825 8.38 -18.22 -1.78
CA TYR A 825 9.45 -18.75 -0.93
C TYR A 825 10.58 -17.76 -0.75
N ASN A 826 11.23 -17.88 0.40
CA ASN A 826 12.42 -17.12 0.74
C ASN A 826 13.51 -18.10 1.18
N VAL A 827 14.74 -17.83 0.76
CA VAL A 827 15.91 -18.56 1.19
C VAL A 827 17.01 -17.56 1.55
N SER A 828 17.55 -17.67 2.74
CA SER A 828 18.66 -16.82 3.16
C SER A 828 19.76 -17.64 3.84
N ALA A 829 21.00 -17.19 3.64
CA ALA A 829 22.17 -17.68 4.34
C ALA A 829 22.87 -16.50 5.02
N TYR A 830 23.42 -16.74 6.19
CA TYR A 830 24.15 -15.73 6.94
C TYR A 830 25.47 -16.26 7.52
N PHE A 831 26.40 -15.35 7.70
CA PHE A 831 27.65 -15.53 8.43
C PHE A 831 27.74 -14.46 9.53
N GLU A 832 28.15 -14.82 10.72
CA GLU A 832 28.37 -13.88 11.81
C GLU A 832 29.48 -14.33 12.74
N ASN A 833 30.43 -13.43 12.98
CA ASN A 833 31.44 -13.55 14.04
C ASN A 833 31.51 -12.26 14.87
N ALA A 834 32.49 -12.13 15.76
CA ALA A 834 32.65 -10.98 16.65
C ALA A 834 32.77 -9.63 15.89
N ARG A 835 33.27 -9.60 14.66
CA ARG A 835 33.56 -8.37 13.90
C ARG A 835 32.76 -8.23 12.62
N PHE A 836 32.42 -9.34 11.96
CA PHE A 836 31.79 -9.34 10.66
C PHE A 836 30.44 -10.06 10.73
N ASN A 837 29.47 -9.53 10.06
CA ASN A 837 28.25 -10.24 9.68
C ASN A 837 28.02 -10.07 8.18
N ALA A 838 27.41 -11.07 7.58
CA ALA A 838 27.00 -11.03 6.19
C ALA A 838 25.72 -11.85 6.02
N ARG A 839 24.85 -11.43 5.13
CA ARG A 839 23.62 -12.14 4.79
C ARG A 839 23.36 -12.02 3.29
N VAL A 840 22.86 -13.07 2.67
CA VAL A 840 22.34 -13.08 1.32
C VAL A 840 20.93 -13.67 1.37
N GLY A 841 19.99 -13.07 0.67
CA GLY A 841 18.60 -13.50 0.64
C GLY A 841 18.04 -13.51 -0.78
N TYR A 842 17.30 -14.56 -1.12
CA TYR A 842 16.56 -14.70 -2.36
C TYR A 842 15.08 -14.87 -2.03
N THR A 843 14.24 -14.04 -2.66
CA THR A 843 12.78 -14.04 -2.49
C THR A 843 12.13 -14.29 -3.85
N PHE A 844 11.16 -15.19 -3.89
CA PHE A 844 10.36 -15.51 -5.07
C PHE A 844 8.87 -15.45 -4.76
N ARG A 845 8.11 -14.92 -5.69
CA ARG A 845 6.65 -14.92 -5.71
C ARG A 845 6.18 -15.34 -7.10
N SER A 846 5.29 -16.35 -7.19
CA SER A 846 4.69 -16.75 -8.46
C SER A 846 3.65 -15.75 -8.93
N GLU A 847 3.22 -15.88 -10.17
CA GLU A 847 2.17 -15.05 -10.76
C GLU A 847 0.92 -14.98 -9.87
N TYR A 848 0.20 -13.86 -9.99
CA TYR A 848 -1.06 -13.68 -9.29
C TYR A 848 -1.99 -12.69 -10.03
N TYR A 849 -3.28 -12.91 -9.85
CA TYR A 849 -4.32 -11.98 -10.28
C TYR A 849 -4.23 -10.68 -9.48
N ALA A 850 -4.02 -9.56 -10.14
CA ALA A 850 -3.82 -8.26 -9.51
C ALA A 850 -5.07 -7.36 -9.60
N GLY A 851 -6.10 -7.76 -10.35
CA GLY A 851 -7.36 -7.04 -10.46
C GLY A 851 -7.82 -6.83 -11.91
N VAL A 852 -8.67 -5.83 -12.10
CA VAL A 852 -9.18 -5.42 -13.43
C VAL A 852 -8.59 -4.06 -13.79
N THR A 853 -8.04 -3.94 -14.98
CA THR A 853 -7.56 -2.69 -15.53
C THR A 853 -8.14 -2.45 -16.91
N ARG A 854 -8.70 -1.26 -17.15
CA ARG A 854 -9.26 -0.86 -18.47
C ARG A 854 -10.18 -1.92 -19.07
N GLY A 855 -11.02 -2.56 -18.23
CA GLY A 855 -11.98 -3.57 -18.64
C GLY A 855 -11.42 -5.00 -18.82
N SER A 856 -10.14 -5.24 -18.54
CA SER A 856 -9.50 -6.55 -18.67
C SER A 856 -8.88 -7.01 -17.36
N ASN A 857 -8.94 -8.31 -17.07
CA ASN A 857 -8.19 -8.92 -15.98
C ASN A 857 -6.70 -8.76 -16.20
N PHE A 858 -5.96 -8.37 -15.17
CA PHE A 858 -4.51 -8.30 -15.27
C PHE A 858 -3.82 -9.08 -14.16
N TYR A 859 -2.62 -9.55 -14.50
CA TYR A 859 -1.79 -10.39 -13.65
C TYR A 859 -0.40 -9.82 -13.56
N GLN A 860 0.24 -9.99 -12.40
CA GLN A 860 1.68 -9.87 -12.29
C GLN A 860 2.29 -11.26 -12.52
N ASP A 861 3.30 -11.34 -13.40
CA ASP A 861 4.08 -12.55 -13.66
C ASP A 861 5.03 -12.88 -12.51
N ASP A 862 5.66 -14.05 -12.55
CA ASP A 862 6.69 -14.49 -11.59
C ASP A 862 7.73 -13.40 -11.32
N PHE A 863 8.02 -13.16 -10.05
CA PHE A 863 8.96 -12.13 -9.65
C PHE A 863 9.94 -12.61 -8.57
N ALA A 864 11.24 -12.35 -8.79
CA ALA A 864 12.27 -12.76 -7.86
C ALA A 864 13.29 -11.64 -7.61
N THR A 865 13.71 -11.49 -6.36
CA THR A 865 14.73 -10.50 -5.94
C THR A 865 15.87 -11.17 -5.17
N LEU A 866 17.09 -10.70 -5.41
CA LEU A 866 18.28 -11.05 -4.66
C LEU A 866 18.77 -9.84 -3.88
N SER A 867 19.03 -10.02 -2.58
CA SER A 867 19.55 -8.98 -1.71
C SER A 867 20.75 -9.48 -0.91
N ALA A 868 21.62 -8.58 -0.48
CA ALA A 868 22.76 -8.92 0.37
C ALA A 868 23.05 -7.79 1.36
N SER A 869 23.62 -8.14 2.52
CA SER A 869 24.15 -7.19 3.50
C SER A 869 25.49 -7.65 4.03
N VAL A 870 26.36 -6.70 4.37
CA VAL A 870 27.65 -6.93 5.04
C VAL A 870 27.82 -5.87 6.10
N GLY A 871 28.05 -6.30 7.34
CA GLY A 871 28.34 -5.42 8.47
C GLY A 871 29.74 -5.67 9.03
N PHE A 872 30.40 -4.59 9.40
CA PHE A 872 31.71 -4.62 10.06
C PHE A 872 31.68 -3.80 11.34
N ARG A 873 31.90 -4.45 12.48
CA ARG A 873 32.02 -3.81 13.79
C ARG A 873 33.44 -3.26 13.94
N ILE A 874 33.58 -1.95 13.88
CA ILE A 874 34.86 -1.23 14.05
C ILE A 874 35.30 -1.33 15.54
N ASN A 875 34.34 -1.06 16.45
CA ASN A 875 34.45 -1.25 17.87
C ASN A 875 33.06 -1.47 18.49
N ASP A 876 32.94 -1.51 19.82
CA ASP A 876 31.65 -1.81 20.49
C ASP A 876 30.57 -0.77 20.24
N ASN A 877 30.94 0.44 19.90
CA ASN A 877 30.05 1.58 19.68
C ASN A 877 29.84 1.93 18.20
N LEU A 878 30.70 1.46 17.30
CA LEU A 878 30.73 1.91 15.90
C LEU A 878 30.74 0.73 14.94
N SER A 879 29.81 0.75 13.99
CA SER A 879 29.71 -0.25 12.92
C SER A 879 29.47 0.39 11.55
N LEU A 880 30.02 -0.24 10.52
CA LEU A 880 29.82 0.09 9.11
C LEU A 880 28.98 -1.01 8.48
N ASN A 881 27.92 -0.63 7.73
CA ASN A 881 27.05 -1.57 7.03
C ASN A 881 26.94 -1.18 5.55
N LEU A 882 26.96 -2.22 4.71
CA LEU A 882 26.74 -2.13 3.27
C LEU A 882 25.59 -3.07 2.92
N ASP A 883 24.48 -2.52 2.43
CA ASP A 883 23.30 -3.27 2.04
C ASP A 883 23.04 -3.08 0.53
N ALA A 884 22.64 -4.13 -0.15
CA ALA A 884 22.34 -4.09 -1.58
C ALA A 884 21.00 -4.81 -1.87
N LEU A 885 20.14 -4.12 -2.58
CA LEU A 885 18.81 -4.57 -2.99
C LEU A 885 18.76 -4.77 -4.49
N ASN A 886 17.93 -5.73 -4.93
CA ASN A 886 17.69 -6.03 -6.34
C ASN A 886 18.98 -6.35 -7.11
N LEU A 887 19.92 -7.09 -6.51
CA LEU A 887 21.22 -7.41 -7.10
C LEU A 887 21.10 -8.13 -8.47
N ASN A 888 20.03 -8.90 -8.67
CA ASN A 888 19.71 -9.56 -9.95
C ASN A 888 19.03 -8.62 -10.96
N ASP A 889 18.75 -7.35 -10.59
CA ASP A 889 18.15 -6.32 -11.46
C ASP A 889 16.90 -6.81 -12.20
N PRO A 890 15.86 -7.24 -11.48
CA PRO A 890 14.72 -7.93 -12.06
C PRO A 890 13.85 -6.99 -12.91
N VAL A 891 13.22 -7.53 -13.93
CA VAL A 891 12.16 -6.88 -14.71
C VAL A 891 10.83 -7.38 -14.19
N ALA A 892 10.02 -6.46 -13.64
CA ALA A 892 8.63 -6.75 -13.29
C ALA A 892 7.79 -6.80 -14.58
N LYS A 893 6.99 -7.86 -14.72
CA LYS A 893 6.19 -8.12 -15.92
C LYS A 893 4.73 -8.23 -15.53
N TYR A 894 3.88 -7.64 -16.36
CA TYR A 894 2.43 -7.69 -16.22
C TYR A 894 1.79 -8.05 -17.55
N TYR A 895 0.67 -8.77 -17.50
CA TYR A 895 -0.09 -9.15 -18.68
C TYR A 895 -1.60 -9.05 -18.43
N ASN A 896 -2.35 -8.89 -19.51
CA ASN A 896 -3.80 -9.02 -19.49
C ASN A 896 -4.22 -10.41 -19.93
N ASP A 897 -5.24 -10.96 -19.24
CA ASP A 897 -5.96 -12.16 -19.66
C ASP A 897 -7.30 -11.73 -20.23
N ILE A 898 -7.40 -11.77 -21.55
CA ILE A 898 -8.56 -11.31 -22.29
C ILE A 898 -9.45 -12.51 -22.61
N PRO A 899 -10.73 -12.51 -22.19
CA PRO A 899 -11.62 -13.63 -22.46
C PRO A 899 -11.76 -13.95 -23.95
N GLY A 900 -11.51 -15.19 -24.33
CA GLY A 900 -11.59 -15.66 -25.72
C GLY A 900 -10.43 -15.25 -26.62
N ALA A 901 -9.33 -14.80 -26.04
CA ALA A 901 -8.10 -14.42 -26.72
C ALA A 901 -6.86 -14.98 -26.01
N ASP A 902 -5.66 -14.80 -26.58
CA ASP A 902 -4.41 -15.09 -25.87
C ASP A 902 -4.15 -14.12 -24.73
N LYS A 903 -3.34 -14.54 -23.74
CA LYS A 903 -2.71 -13.60 -22.81
C LYS A 903 -1.84 -12.61 -23.59
N VAL A 904 -1.96 -11.32 -23.25
CA VAL A 904 -1.29 -10.24 -23.97
C VAL A 904 -0.45 -9.38 -23.03
N PRO A 905 0.69 -8.81 -23.47
CA PRO A 905 1.55 -8.01 -22.61
C PRO A 905 0.82 -6.74 -22.14
N LEU A 906 0.99 -6.37 -20.87
CA LEU A 906 0.52 -5.12 -20.31
C LEU A 906 1.70 -4.16 -20.05
N SER A 907 2.68 -4.56 -19.26
CA SER A 907 3.83 -3.70 -18.97
C SER A 907 5.06 -4.47 -18.52
N PHE A 908 6.22 -3.86 -18.73
CA PHE A 908 7.54 -4.35 -18.34
C PHE A 908 8.29 -3.21 -17.69
N TYR A 909 8.73 -3.38 -16.42
CA TYR A 909 9.40 -2.34 -15.68
C TYR A 909 10.70 -2.83 -15.06
N ARG A 910 11.76 -2.02 -15.20
CA ARG A 910 13.06 -2.19 -14.57
C ARG A 910 13.31 -0.99 -13.66
N ASN A 911 13.57 -1.25 -12.37
CA ASN A 911 13.78 -0.20 -11.35
C ASN A 911 15.25 -0.06 -10.93
N GLY A 912 16.14 -0.95 -11.40
CA GLY A 912 17.55 -0.96 -11.07
C GLY A 912 17.88 -1.49 -9.68
N ARG A 913 19.15 -1.32 -9.28
CA ARG A 913 19.72 -1.75 -8.00
C ARG A 913 19.86 -0.57 -7.06
N GLN A 914 19.78 -0.84 -5.76
CA GLN A 914 20.05 0.15 -4.72
C GLN A 914 21.13 -0.38 -3.77
N THR A 915 22.10 0.47 -3.46
CA THR A 915 23.19 0.14 -2.53
C THR A 915 23.24 1.19 -1.44
N TYR A 916 23.15 0.75 -0.18
CA TYR A 916 23.16 1.58 1.01
C TYR A 916 24.49 1.40 1.73
N LEU A 917 25.14 2.50 2.09
CA LEU A 917 26.32 2.50 2.97
C LEU A 917 25.99 3.34 4.20
N SER A 918 26.09 2.75 5.40
CA SER A 918 25.76 3.45 6.64
C SER A 918 26.82 3.22 7.72
N LEU A 919 27.16 4.28 8.43
CA LEU A 919 27.96 4.28 9.64
C LEU A 919 27.01 4.48 10.82
N ARG A 920 26.96 3.51 11.74
CA ARG A 920 26.08 3.52 12.91
C ARG A 920 26.90 3.67 14.18
N TYR A 921 26.43 4.54 15.06
CA TYR A 921 27.03 4.81 16.37
C TYR A 921 26.02 4.60 17.48
N ARG A 922 26.43 3.98 18.58
CA ARG A 922 25.63 3.81 19.80
C ARG A 922 26.53 4.03 21.02
N PHE A 923 26.08 4.90 21.94
CA PHE A 923 26.74 5.21 23.21
C PHE A 923 25.76 5.04 24.35
#